data_8f0d83ab8dfa7b827645455994409d64
#
_entry.id   8f0d83ab8dfa7b827645455994409d64
#
_cell.length_a   1.000
_cell.length_b   1.000
_cell.length_c   1.000
_cell.angle_alpha   90.00
_cell.angle_beta   90.00
_cell.angle_gamma   90.00
#
_symmetry.space_group_name_H-M   'P 1'
#
loop_
_entity.id
_entity.type
_entity.pdbx_description
1 polymer ?
#
loop_
_entity_poly.entity_id
_entity_poly.type
_entity_poly.pdbx_seq_one_letter_code
_entity_poly.pdbx_strand_id
1 'polypeptide(L)'
;MPLCRVLGLTVQELLDEYDGKFGNTPGCQTTEDPAQDTLFAAQQHSHYLYIDLKTTSTVSPHLFGHNLEHTRASIMDGLSAQMIRNRKFAGAAARNGVALDWEGIGECVYFANEHRLPGSNANEAYVCHYAHNGMGRRNECQSQMIQNPIPNQVSGIRQKELFLQKDRSYPFAVVVKVQQPLDVRVALTNADGTQIYAETVFPVQPVLAKEDAQEEVDEWQRFETILTPGVDDAHAVISITYTEQAQLLIGAVSMMPDNHFHTMRRDTVEKLKEIGVRLLRWPGGNFAGEYRWQDMFLHPDRRAPMEGHMENETQPFTHGYDMHEIDTDDFIALCREIGAEPFLTINAAWDSPEVCAAWVEYCNGPAESKYGRLRAQRGHQEPYNVKLWSLGNEMGYGHMEGANANTPDGYASLVETHARAMLKVTPDLKFVSSGPYPNQEWVDVSIKKLAPIAPYVSLHTYNSVHWDFTSPEGMERCYNEVIRMPIHNLGILRRLHDMLPEKTFISYDEWNLWKTWCRNPSSMEGIFTAQMLHMFMHESEKQRMPMACYFEPVNEGAMQVHPDHTELTATGQAFALLSRHAGGKLCTVDGVEGFEVVATIDDHHVLTLTMLNLNWQEETTYSLNKCGTILESKVLQAENLLPGTPFTENPLMIHVKDDIIKAKLPPRSVARISISLVE
;
A
#
# COMPACT_ATOMS: atom_id res chain seq x y z
N MET A 1 -16.95 6.69 1.93
CA MET A 1 -16.46 6.52 3.30
C MET A 1 -16.90 5.19 3.89
N PRO A 2 -16.15 4.13 3.64
CA PRO A 2 -16.54 2.81 4.14
C PRO A 2 -16.55 2.72 5.67
N LEU A 3 -15.51 3.26 6.33
CA LEU A 3 -15.35 3.17 7.78
C LEU A 3 -16.49 3.84 8.56
N CYS A 4 -16.90 5.04 8.15
CA CYS A 4 -18.01 5.75 8.78
C CYS A 4 -19.35 5.01 8.60
N ARG A 5 -19.55 4.32 7.48
CA ARG A 5 -20.74 3.47 7.25
C ARG A 5 -20.74 2.22 8.12
N VAL A 6 -19.58 1.58 8.29
CA VAL A 6 -19.44 0.36 9.11
C VAL A 6 -19.61 0.67 10.58
N LEU A 7 -19.10 1.81 11.07
CA LEU A 7 -19.18 2.21 12.46
C LEU A 7 -20.43 3.04 12.81
N GLY A 8 -21.20 3.48 11.81
CA GLY A 8 -22.37 4.34 12.01
C GLY A 8 -22.02 5.75 12.52
N LEU A 9 -20.75 6.18 12.35
CA LEU A 9 -20.22 7.45 12.80
C LEU A 9 -20.16 8.46 11.66
N THR A 10 -20.27 9.73 12.00
CA THR A 10 -19.88 10.81 11.07
C THR A 10 -18.36 10.90 11.01
N VAL A 11 -17.83 11.52 9.94
CA VAL A 11 -16.38 11.74 9.79
C VAL A 11 -15.82 12.53 10.96
N GLN A 12 -16.57 13.53 11.46
CA GLN A 12 -16.15 14.35 12.59
C GLN A 12 -16.11 13.56 13.89
N GLU A 13 -17.11 12.74 14.16
CA GLU A 13 -17.12 11.86 15.36
C GLU A 13 -15.97 10.86 15.35
N LEU A 14 -15.63 10.31 14.18
CA LEU A 14 -14.47 9.42 14.02
C LEU A 14 -13.15 10.15 14.30
N LEU A 15 -12.99 11.37 13.78
CA LEU A 15 -11.79 12.19 14.00
C LEU A 15 -11.67 12.61 15.48
N ASP A 16 -12.75 13.02 16.10
CA ASP A 16 -12.77 13.44 17.52
C ASP A 16 -12.47 12.26 18.45
N GLU A 17 -12.99 11.07 18.15
CA GLU A 17 -12.70 9.85 18.92
C GLU A 17 -11.22 9.45 18.79
N TYR A 18 -10.65 9.61 17.61
CA TYR A 18 -9.25 9.30 17.35
C TYR A 18 -8.30 10.29 18.02
N ASP A 19 -8.58 11.58 17.95
CA ASP A 19 -7.77 12.62 18.62
C ASP A 19 -7.79 12.49 20.16
N GLY A 20 -8.88 12.00 20.71
CA GLY A 20 -8.98 11.69 22.16
C GLY A 20 -8.13 10.50 22.60
N LYS A 21 -7.89 9.52 21.72
CA LYS A 21 -7.13 8.29 22.03
C LYS A 21 -5.64 8.39 21.71
N PHE A 22 -5.26 9.17 20.70
CA PHE A 22 -3.91 9.14 20.11
C PHE A 22 -3.23 10.51 19.99
N GLY A 23 -3.82 11.57 20.58
CA GLY A 23 -3.33 12.95 20.50
C GLY A 23 -1.93 13.22 21.07
N ASN A 24 -1.21 12.20 21.54
CA ASN A 24 0.14 12.28 22.09
C ASN A 24 1.15 11.37 21.37
N THR A 25 1.01 11.15 20.06
CA THR A 25 2.04 10.40 19.33
C THR A 25 3.35 11.19 19.31
N PRO A 26 4.49 10.65 19.82
CA PRO A 26 5.76 11.33 19.77
C PRO A 26 6.18 11.55 18.31
N GLY A 27 6.25 12.78 17.88
CA GLY A 27 6.61 13.20 16.52
C GLY A 27 5.76 14.33 15.97
N CYS A 28 4.57 14.55 16.49
CA CYS A 28 3.70 15.65 16.08
C CYS A 28 3.86 16.83 17.07
N GLN A 29 4.96 17.57 16.94
CA GLN A 29 5.11 18.88 17.62
C GLN A 29 4.96 19.98 16.57
N THR A 30 3.88 20.75 16.66
CA THR A 30 3.79 22.06 16.03
C THR A 30 4.71 23.00 16.79
N THR A 31 5.92 23.20 16.30
CA THR A 31 6.80 24.28 16.80
C THR A 31 6.62 25.48 15.88
N GLU A 32 6.09 26.58 16.40
CA GLU A 32 6.15 27.88 15.77
C GLU A 32 7.62 28.32 15.70
N ASP A 33 8.24 28.24 14.53
CA ASP A 33 9.55 28.82 14.27
C ASP A 33 9.37 30.16 13.54
N PRO A 34 9.66 31.30 14.19
CA PRO A 34 9.51 32.62 13.57
C PRO A 34 10.36 32.85 12.31
N ALA A 35 11.39 32.03 12.08
CA ALA A 35 12.21 32.09 10.87
C ALA A 35 11.48 31.53 9.63
N GLN A 36 10.40 30.76 9.81
CA GLN A 36 9.61 30.23 8.71
C GLN A 36 8.65 31.27 8.10
N ASP A 37 8.24 32.29 8.85
CA ASP A 37 7.32 33.31 8.36
C ASP A 37 7.93 34.22 7.29
N THR A 38 9.25 34.35 7.22
CA THR A 38 9.94 35.19 6.21
C THR A 38 10.01 34.53 4.84
N LEU A 39 9.92 33.20 4.75
CA LEU A 39 9.91 32.46 3.47
C LEU A 39 8.57 32.54 2.73
N PHE A 40 7.49 32.87 3.43
CA PHE A 40 6.14 33.05 2.86
C PHE A 40 5.72 34.50 2.75
N ALA A 41 6.62 35.46 2.99
CA ALA A 41 6.32 36.89 2.83
C ALA A 41 6.02 37.20 1.37
N ALA A 42 4.77 37.51 1.09
CA ALA A 42 4.20 38.03 -0.16
C ALA A 42 4.65 37.24 -1.41
N GLN A 43 3.95 36.18 -1.77
CA GLN A 43 4.12 35.53 -3.08
C GLN A 43 3.95 36.58 -4.18
N GLN A 44 4.97 36.71 -5.03
CA GLN A 44 4.85 37.58 -6.20
C GLN A 44 3.87 36.94 -7.18
N HIS A 45 2.97 37.73 -7.75
CA HIS A 45 2.00 37.26 -8.75
C HIS A 45 2.58 37.17 -10.17
N SER A 46 3.86 37.50 -10.36
CA SER A 46 4.51 37.44 -11.65
C SER A 46 6.01 37.17 -11.48
N HIS A 47 6.48 36.11 -12.12
CA HIS A 47 7.88 35.67 -12.10
C HIS A 47 8.43 35.65 -13.52
N TYR A 48 9.69 36.04 -13.67
CA TYR A 48 10.45 35.80 -14.89
C TYR A 48 11.52 34.75 -14.63
N LEU A 49 11.35 33.57 -15.23
CA LEU A 49 12.22 32.44 -15.04
C LEU A 49 13.45 32.50 -15.98
N TYR A 50 14.62 32.37 -15.42
CA TYR A 50 15.86 32.15 -16.16
C TYR A 50 16.28 30.71 -15.97
N ILE A 51 16.10 29.88 -17.01
CA ILE A 51 16.44 28.47 -16.97
C ILE A 51 17.81 28.31 -17.61
N ASP A 52 18.80 27.91 -16.80
CA ASP A 52 20.10 27.47 -17.32
C ASP A 52 19.96 26.03 -17.81
N LEU A 53 20.03 25.83 -19.10
CA LEU A 53 19.97 24.51 -19.73
C LEU A 53 21.19 23.64 -19.45
N LYS A 54 22.25 24.22 -18.81
CA LYS A 54 23.35 23.45 -18.27
C LYS A 54 22.87 22.68 -17.04
N THR A 55 22.78 21.38 -17.22
CA THR A 55 22.25 20.48 -16.20
C THR A 55 23.23 20.26 -15.05
N THR A 56 22.72 20.01 -13.86
CA THR A 56 23.50 19.77 -12.64
C THR A 56 23.49 18.29 -12.26
N SER A 57 22.49 17.83 -11.58
CA SER A 57 22.33 16.47 -11.07
C SER A 57 21.21 15.72 -11.79
N THR A 58 21.17 14.42 -11.61
CA THR A 58 20.05 13.60 -12.11
C THR A 58 19.01 13.43 -11.01
N VAL A 59 17.75 13.71 -11.32
CA VAL A 59 16.62 13.40 -10.44
C VAL A 59 16.50 11.88 -10.29
N SER A 60 16.75 11.36 -9.10
CA SER A 60 16.65 9.93 -8.85
C SER A 60 15.21 9.45 -9.13
N PRO A 61 15.02 8.42 -9.96
CA PRO A 61 13.70 7.82 -10.14
C PRO A 61 13.08 7.34 -8.83
N HIS A 62 13.89 6.90 -7.87
CA HIS A 62 13.44 6.40 -6.57
C HIS A 62 12.85 7.47 -5.65
N LEU A 63 12.87 8.75 -6.01
CA LEU A 63 12.09 9.79 -5.33
C LEU A 63 10.57 9.65 -5.56
N PHE A 64 10.19 8.91 -6.61
CA PHE A 64 8.80 8.56 -6.96
C PHE A 64 8.45 7.15 -6.48
N GLY A 65 8.95 6.78 -5.29
CA GLY A 65 8.66 5.52 -4.64
C GLY A 65 7.37 5.56 -3.82
N HIS A 66 6.86 4.37 -3.55
CA HIS A 66 5.69 4.16 -2.70
C HIS A 66 5.93 3.02 -1.72
N ASN A 67 5.24 3.06 -0.59
CA ASN A 67 5.18 1.97 0.37
C ASN A 67 3.85 1.23 0.20
N LEU A 68 3.87 -0.06 0.00
CA LEU A 68 2.69 -0.91 -0.10
C LEU A 68 2.64 -1.81 1.14
N GLU A 69 1.69 -1.56 2.01
CA GLU A 69 1.52 -2.30 3.26
C GLU A 69 0.20 -3.06 3.28
N HIS A 70 0.16 -4.18 3.98
CA HIS A 70 -1.07 -4.97 4.14
C HIS A 70 -1.97 -4.37 5.23
N THR A 71 -2.34 -3.11 5.07
CA THR A 71 -3.14 -2.35 6.02
C THR A 71 -4.25 -1.57 5.32
N ARG A 72 -5.22 -1.06 6.07
CA ARG A 72 -6.20 -0.03 5.67
C ARG A 72 -6.89 -0.24 4.32
N ALA A 73 -7.20 -1.49 3.98
CA ALA A 73 -7.78 -1.87 2.69
C ALA A 73 -6.86 -1.65 1.48
N SER A 74 -5.55 -1.55 1.69
CA SER A 74 -4.58 -1.43 0.60
C SER A 74 -4.50 -2.72 -0.24
N ILE A 75 -4.54 -3.87 0.42
CA ILE A 75 -4.52 -5.19 -0.24
C ILE A 75 -5.93 -5.75 -0.40
N MET A 76 -6.61 -6.09 0.71
CA MET A 76 -8.00 -6.55 0.66
C MET A 76 -8.93 -5.35 0.39
N ASP A 77 -9.89 -5.51 -0.51
CA ASP A 77 -10.73 -4.44 -1.07
C ASP A 77 -9.94 -3.31 -1.80
N GLY A 78 -8.67 -3.55 -2.09
CA GLY A 78 -7.76 -2.64 -2.77
C GLY A 78 -7.07 -3.32 -3.96
N LEU A 79 -5.80 -3.68 -3.78
CA LEU A 79 -4.99 -4.29 -4.83
C LEU A 79 -5.44 -5.73 -5.17
N SER A 80 -5.92 -6.50 -4.19
CA SER A 80 -6.37 -7.89 -4.42
C SER A 80 -7.60 -7.95 -5.32
N ALA A 81 -7.58 -8.86 -6.29
CA ALA A 81 -8.73 -9.17 -7.14
C ALA A 81 -9.76 -10.09 -6.46
N GLN A 82 -9.48 -10.57 -5.25
CA GLN A 82 -10.36 -11.47 -4.52
C GLN A 82 -11.66 -10.76 -4.12
N MET A 83 -12.79 -11.30 -4.54
CA MET A 83 -14.12 -10.73 -4.32
C MET A 83 -14.80 -11.24 -3.04
N ILE A 84 -14.35 -12.40 -2.52
CA ILE A 84 -14.94 -13.01 -1.35
C ILE A 84 -14.29 -12.47 -0.09
N ARG A 85 -15.05 -11.74 0.72
CA ARG A 85 -14.60 -11.23 2.03
C ARG A 85 -14.55 -12.38 3.03
N ASN A 86 -13.59 -12.30 3.96
CA ASN A 86 -13.37 -13.33 4.98
C ASN A 86 -13.47 -14.76 4.43
N ARG A 87 -12.81 -14.99 3.30
CA ARG A 87 -12.90 -16.23 2.51
C ARG A 87 -12.30 -17.46 3.19
N LYS A 88 -11.59 -17.27 4.30
CA LYS A 88 -10.96 -18.33 5.13
C LYS A 88 -11.55 -18.37 6.54
N PHE A 89 -12.69 -17.71 6.75
CA PHE A 89 -13.46 -17.75 8.00
C PHE A 89 -12.65 -17.31 9.24
N ALA A 90 -11.72 -16.36 9.08
CA ALA A 90 -10.87 -15.88 10.14
C ALA A 90 -11.65 -15.14 11.24
N GLY A 91 -11.10 -15.16 12.44
CA GLY A 91 -11.64 -14.43 13.57
C GLY A 91 -12.80 -15.10 14.29
N ALA A 92 -13.38 -14.38 15.25
CA ALA A 92 -14.51 -14.86 16.02
C ALA A 92 -15.80 -14.90 15.19
N ALA A 93 -16.56 -15.96 15.31
CA ALA A 93 -17.87 -16.07 14.67
C ALA A 93 -18.91 -15.12 15.31
N ALA A 94 -19.96 -14.79 14.55
CA ALA A 94 -21.17 -14.16 15.08
C ALA A 94 -21.84 -15.08 16.12
N ARG A 95 -22.79 -14.53 16.90
CA ARG A 95 -23.48 -15.28 17.98
C ARG A 95 -24.21 -16.55 17.50
N ASN A 96 -24.59 -16.62 16.25
CA ASN A 96 -25.21 -17.81 15.64
C ASN A 96 -24.19 -18.84 15.14
N GLY A 97 -22.89 -18.62 15.32
CA GLY A 97 -21.83 -19.51 14.88
C GLY A 97 -21.40 -19.34 13.41
N VAL A 98 -22.00 -18.38 12.68
CA VAL A 98 -21.59 -18.07 11.30
C VAL A 98 -20.40 -17.12 11.32
N ALA A 99 -19.40 -17.38 10.49
CA ALA A 99 -18.23 -16.48 10.36
C ALA A 99 -18.66 -15.07 9.93
N LEU A 100 -17.91 -14.06 10.36
CA LEU A 100 -18.15 -12.68 9.97
C LEU A 100 -18.10 -12.53 8.44
N ASP A 101 -18.85 -11.58 7.90
CA ASP A 101 -19.12 -11.33 6.47
C ASP A 101 -20.00 -12.37 5.77
N TRP A 102 -20.41 -13.43 6.46
CA TRP A 102 -21.32 -14.45 5.93
C TRP A 102 -22.64 -14.44 6.64
N GLU A 103 -23.69 -14.86 5.93
CA GLU A 103 -25.05 -15.09 6.47
C GLU A 103 -25.43 -16.56 6.33
N GLY A 104 -26.07 -17.11 7.36
CA GLY A 104 -26.60 -18.47 7.32
C GLY A 104 -27.89 -18.59 6.48
N ILE A 105 -28.08 -19.74 5.87
CA ILE A 105 -29.30 -20.12 5.12
C ILE A 105 -29.88 -21.37 5.76
N GLY A 106 -31.17 -21.36 6.09
CA GLY A 106 -31.88 -22.47 6.72
C GLY A 106 -31.75 -22.53 8.25
N GLU A 107 -32.51 -23.45 8.87
CA GLU A 107 -32.46 -23.69 10.32
C GLU A 107 -31.34 -24.67 10.66
N CYS A 108 -30.08 -24.18 10.63
CA CYS A 108 -28.88 -25.00 10.80
C CYS A 108 -28.17 -24.67 12.12
N VAL A 109 -27.31 -25.60 12.54
CA VAL A 109 -26.29 -25.35 13.55
C VAL A 109 -25.00 -24.96 12.82
N TYR A 110 -24.43 -23.83 13.21
CA TYR A 110 -23.22 -23.28 12.63
C TYR A 110 -22.11 -23.23 13.67
N PHE A 111 -20.88 -23.57 13.23
CA PHE A 111 -19.67 -23.36 14.00
C PHE A 111 -18.57 -22.81 13.08
N ALA A 112 -17.89 -21.74 13.48
CA ALA A 112 -16.61 -21.37 12.94
C ALA A 112 -15.52 -21.89 13.87
N ASN A 113 -14.35 -22.22 13.31
CA ASN A 113 -13.12 -22.60 14.03
C ASN A 113 -13.05 -24.05 14.60
N GLU A 114 -14.08 -24.85 14.48
CA GLU A 114 -14.08 -26.17 15.12
C GLU A 114 -13.24 -27.22 14.36
N HIS A 115 -13.29 -27.20 13.03
CA HIS A 115 -12.51 -28.12 12.18
C HIS A 115 -11.63 -27.28 11.24
N ARG A 116 -10.33 -27.30 11.46
CA ARG A 116 -9.41 -26.44 10.75
C ARG A 116 -8.94 -27.04 9.45
N LEU A 117 -8.85 -26.19 8.42
CA LEU A 117 -8.18 -26.56 7.19
C LEU A 117 -6.67 -26.61 7.46
N PRO A 118 -5.95 -27.73 7.20
CA PRO A 118 -4.50 -27.78 7.34
C PRO A 118 -3.81 -26.72 6.50
N GLY A 119 -2.98 -25.91 7.11
CA GLY A 119 -2.28 -24.79 6.49
C GLY A 119 -0.98 -24.46 7.20
N SER A 120 -0.44 -23.27 6.97
CA SER A 120 0.87 -22.84 7.45
C SER A 120 1.05 -22.94 8.97
N ASN A 121 -0.01 -22.73 9.73
CA ASN A 121 0.01 -22.79 11.20
C ASN A 121 -0.80 -23.92 11.78
N ALA A 122 -1.11 -24.96 10.99
CA ALA A 122 -1.93 -26.09 11.46
C ALA A 122 -1.33 -26.81 12.67
N ASN A 123 -0.01 -26.93 12.73
CA ASN A 123 0.72 -27.65 13.78
C ASN A 123 1.62 -26.75 14.64
N GLU A 124 1.80 -25.48 14.25
CA GLU A 124 2.63 -24.52 14.95
C GLU A 124 1.84 -23.24 15.21
N ALA A 125 1.63 -22.92 16.47
CA ALA A 125 1.04 -21.66 16.83
C ALA A 125 2.04 -20.54 16.49
N TYR A 126 1.71 -19.71 15.51
CA TYR A 126 2.39 -18.45 15.30
C TYR A 126 1.83 -17.44 16.31
N VAL A 127 2.70 -16.91 17.13
CA VAL A 127 2.31 -15.89 18.12
C VAL A 127 2.58 -14.55 17.51
N CYS A 128 1.53 -13.79 17.20
CA CYS A 128 1.67 -12.38 16.86
C CYS A 128 2.07 -11.61 18.12
N HIS A 129 3.27 -11.06 18.12
CA HIS A 129 3.84 -10.36 19.27
C HIS A 129 3.42 -8.88 19.35
N TYR A 130 2.69 -8.39 18.39
CA TYR A 130 2.18 -7.01 18.35
C TYR A 130 0.98 -6.73 19.26
N ALA A 131 0.47 -7.73 19.95
CA ALA A 131 -0.65 -7.50 20.86
C ALA A 131 -0.22 -6.56 21.99
N HIS A 132 -0.74 -5.35 22.03
CA HIS A 132 -0.52 -4.32 23.06
C HIS A 132 -0.76 -4.79 24.52
N ASN A 133 -1.30 -5.97 24.71
CA ASN A 133 -1.66 -6.54 26.01
C ASN A 133 -0.87 -7.83 26.35
N GLY A 134 0.21 -8.13 25.63
CA GLY A 134 1.09 -9.26 25.93
C GLY A 134 0.47 -10.65 25.73
N MET A 135 -0.72 -10.73 25.13
CA MET A 135 -1.33 -11.99 24.74
C MET A 135 -1.05 -12.26 23.28
N GLY A 136 -0.14 -13.17 22.99
CA GLY A 136 0.12 -13.64 21.64
C GLY A 136 -1.17 -14.20 21.01
N ARG A 137 -1.51 -13.69 19.82
CA ARG A 137 -2.63 -14.21 19.02
C ARG A 137 -2.11 -15.26 18.05
N ARG A 138 -2.95 -16.23 17.72
CA ARG A 138 -2.60 -17.33 16.84
C ARG A 138 -3.24 -17.12 15.47
N ASN A 139 -2.44 -17.16 14.44
CA ASN A 139 -2.92 -17.21 13.07
C ASN A 139 -3.12 -18.67 12.68
N GLU A 140 -4.34 -19.03 12.36
CA GLU A 140 -4.69 -20.42 12.02
C GLU A 140 -5.70 -20.44 10.87
N CYS A 141 -5.55 -21.42 9.98
CA CYS A 141 -6.59 -21.68 9.00
C CYS A 141 -7.83 -22.23 9.71
N GLN A 142 -8.95 -21.58 9.50
CA GLN A 142 -10.23 -21.92 10.12
C GLN A 142 -11.18 -22.54 9.09
N SER A 143 -12.35 -22.99 9.53
CA SER A 143 -13.42 -23.43 8.65
C SER A 143 -14.79 -23.07 9.19
N GLN A 144 -15.76 -22.99 8.30
CA GLN A 144 -17.19 -22.89 8.64
C GLN A 144 -17.82 -24.26 8.60
N MET A 145 -18.29 -24.78 9.74
CA MET A 145 -19.13 -25.96 9.81
C MET A 145 -20.61 -25.55 9.69
N ILE A 146 -21.38 -26.33 8.95
CA ILE A 146 -22.83 -26.21 8.76
C ILE A 146 -23.44 -27.59 8.99
N GLN A 147 -24.26 -27.73 10.02
CA GLN A 147 -24.99 -28.96 10.28
C GLN A 147 -26.47 -28.74 9.96
N ASN A 148 -26.96 -29.38 8.88
CA ASN A 148 -28.38 -29.39 8.55
C ASN A 148 -29.08 -30.54 9.27
N PRO A 149 -29.99 -30.28 10.22
CA PRO A 149 -30.71 -31.33 10.92
C PRO A 149 -32.02 -31.78 10.16
N ILE A 150 -32.42 -31.04 9.12
CA ILE A 150 -33.72 -31.19 8.47
C ILE A 150 -33.52 -31.70 7.03
N PRO A 151 -33.98 -32.89 6.66
CA PRO A 151 -33.86 -33.41 5.28
C PRO A 151 -34.65 -32.53 4.31
N ASN A 152 -34.10 -32.34 3.09
CA ASN A 152 -34.66 -31.53 2.00
C ASN A 152 -34.83 -30.04 2.30
N GLN A 153 -34.26 -29.53 3.39
CA GLN A 153 -34.12 -28.09 3.65
C GLN A 153 -32.93 -27.54 2.93
N VAL A 154 -33.10 -26.46 2.18
CA VAL A 154 -31.96 -25.70 1.64
C VAL A 154 -31.20 -25.06 2.80
N SER A 155 -29.93 -25.43 2.96
CA SER A 155 -29.06 -25.06 4.07
C SER A 155 -27.70 -24.65 3.54
N GLY A 156 -27.06 -23.68 4.20
CA GLY A 156 -25.76 -23.21 3.74
C GLY A 156 -25.39 -21.82 4.27
N ILE A 157 -24.52 -21.15 3.52
CA ILE A 157 -24.10 -19.77 3.77
C ILE A 157 -24.17 -18.95 2.49
N ARG A 158 -24.26 -17.63 2.65
CA ARG A 158 -24.21 -16.67 1.54
C ARG A 158 -23.43 -15.43 1.90
N GLN A 159 -22.93 -14.73 0.87
CA GLN A 159 -22.35 -13.42 0.98
C GLN A 159 -22.99 -12.47 -0.03
N LYS A 160 -23.27 -11.24 0.37
CA LYS A 160 -23.92 -10.18 -0.41
C LYS A 160 -22.93 -9.14 -0.90
N GLU A 161 -23.44 -8.18 -1.69
CA GLU A 161 -22.70 -7.01 -2.17
C GLU A 161 -21.51 -7.36 -3.06
N LEU A 162 -21.70 -8.35 -3.96
CA LEU A 162 -20.73 -8.65 -5.00
C LEU A 162 -21.06 -7.84 -6.26
N PHE A 163 -20.02 -7.21 -6.82
CA PHE A 163 -20.12 -6.51 -8.09
C PHE A 163 -19.86 -7.47 -9.25
N LEU A 164 -20.85 -7.68 -10.09
CA LEU A 164 -20.76 -8.55 -11.26
C LEU A 164 -20.90 -7.74 -12.55
N GLN A 165 -20.11 -8.10 -13.55
CA GLN A 165 -20.18 -7.59 -14.92
C GLN A 165 -20.75 -8.64 -15.85
N LYS A 166 -21.67 -8.22 -16.71
CA LYS A 166 -22.27 -9.07 -17.73
C LYS A 166 -21.21 -9.74 -18.60
N ASP A 167 -21.40 -11.04 -18.85
CA ASP A 167 -20.56 -11.88 -19.70
C ASP A 167 -19.07 -11.96 -19.25
N ARG A 168 -18.73 -11.45 -18.05
CA ARG A 168 -17.43 -11.63 -17.42
C ARG A 168 -17.33 -13.03 -16.81
N SER A 169 -16.22 -13.70 -17.03
CA SER A 169 -15.93 -14.98 -16.38
C SER A 169 -15.32 -14.76 -15.00
N TYR A 170 -15.84 -15.50 -14.02
CA TYR A 170 -15.36 -15.50 -12.64
C TYR A 170 -14.91 -16.92 -12.26
N PRO A 171 -13.61 -17.24 -12.36
CA PRO A 171 -13.04 -18.43 -11.73
C PRO A 171 -13.43 -18.49 -10.26
N PHE A 172 -14.10 -19.57 -9.89
CA PHE A 172 -14.56 -19.85 -8.54
C PHE A 172 -13.93 -21.14 -8.02
N ALA A 173 -13.58 -21.17 -6.75
CA ALA A 173 -13.12 -22.36 -6.06
C ALA A 173 -13.68 -22.42 -4.64
N VAL A 174 -13.92 -23.65 -4.17
CA VAL A 174 -14.31 -23.93 -2.79
C VAL A 174 -13.56 -25.16 -2.27
N VAL A 175 -13.07 -25.07 -1.03
CA VAL A 175 -12.43 -26.19 -0.32
C VAL A 175 -13.40 -26.70 0.73
N VAL A 176 -13.78 -27.96 0.61
CA VAL A 176 -14.81 -28.57 1.48
C VAL A 176 -14.37 -29.91 2.03
N LYS A 177 -15.00 -30.30 3.14
CA LYS A 177 -14.88 -31.63 3.76
C LYS A 177 -16.27 -32.11 4.15
N VAL A 178 -16.57 -33.39 3.86
CA VAL A 178 -17.86 -34.03 4.16
C VAL A 178 -17.63 -35.41 4.79
N GLN A 179 -18.59 -35.85 5.58
CA GLN A 179 -18.59 -37.20 6.17
C GLN A 179 -19.51 -38.20 5.42
N GLN A 180 -20.42 -37.67 4.60
CA GLN A 180 -21.30 -38.43 3.73
C GLN A 180 -21.48 -37.71 2.39
N PRO A 181 -21.92 -38.39 1.32
CA PRO A 181 -22.16 -37.77 0.02
C PRO A 181 -23.09 -36.56 0.12
N LEU A 182 -22.71 -35.43 -0.51
CA LEU A 182 -23.49 -34.21 -0.61
C LEU A 182 -23.42 -33.63 -2.02
N ASP A 183 -24.53 -33.02 -2.46
CA ASP A 183 -24.55 -32.15 -3.64
C ASP A 183 -24.44 -30.69 -3.22
N VAL A 184 -23.21 -30.18 -3.28
CA VAL A 184 -22.93 -28.77 -2.92
C VAL A 184 -23.21 -27.86 -4.09
N ARG A 185 -24.26 -27.05 -3.97
CA ARG A 185 -24.69 -26.08 -4.98
C ARG A 185 -24.08 -24.72 -4.69
N VAL A 186 -23.50 -24.12 -5.72
CA VAL A 186 -23.00 -22.73 -5.71
C VAL A 186 -23.81 -21.93 -6.71
N ALA A 187 -24.34 -20.78 -6.31
CA ALA A 187 -25.14 -19.93 -7.17
C ALA A 187 -24.83 -18.44 -6.99
N LEU A 188 -24.77 -17.71 -8.11
CA LEU A 188 -24.83 -16.26 -8.16
C LEU A 188 -26.29 -15.85 -8.45
N THR A 189 -26.82 -14.93 -7.64
CA THR A 189 -28.20 -14.46 -7.74
C THR A 189 -28.29 -12.96 -7.54
N ASN A 190 -29.44 -12.38 -7.85
CA ASN A 190 -29.80 -11.04 -7.39
C ASN A 190 -29.95 -11.00 -5.85
N ALA A 191 -30.08 -9.81 -5.29
CA ALA A 191 -30.10 -9.55 -3.84
C ALA A 191 -31.17 -10.36 -3.06
N ASP A 192 -32.33 -10.61 -3.66
CA ASP A 192 -33.45 -11.36 -3.04
C ASP A 192 -33.45 -12.87 -3.38
N GLY A 193 -32.53 -13.33 -4.23
CA GLY A 193 -32.40 -14.76 -4.62
C GLY A 193 -33.44 -15.25 -5.61
N THR A 194 -34.26 -14.37 -6.20
CA THR A 194 -35.34 -14.76 -7.13
C THR A 194 -34.86 -15.04 -8.56
N GLN A 195 -33.72 -14.46 -8.94
CA GLN A 195 -33.09 -14.64 -10.23
C GLN A 195 -31.71 -15.27 -10.10
N ILE A 196 -31.47 -16.37 -10.75
CA ILE A 196 -30.17 -17.04 -10.82
C ILE A 196 -29.43 -16.51 -12.05
N TYR A 197 -28.18 -16.02 -11.83
CA TYR A 197 -27.32 -15.53 -12.89
C TYR A 197 -26.33 -16.58 -13.41
N ALA A 198 -25.83 -17.41 -12.52
CA ALA A 198 -25.00 -18.57 -12.83
C ALA A 198 -25.05 -19.56 -11.66
N GLU A 199 -24.96 -20.86 -11.94
CA GLU A 199 -24.89 -21.86 -10.88
C GLU A 199 -24.12 -23.12 -11.32
N THR A 200 -23.66 -23.86 -10.31
CA THR A 200 -23.07 -25.19 -10.49
C THR A 200 -23.38 -26.05 -9.28
N VAL A 201 -23.26 -27.36 -9.45
CA VAL A 201 -23.42 -28.37 -8.39
C VAL A 201 -22.18 -29.26 -8.38
N PHE A 202 -21.55 -29.41 -7.23
CA PHE A 202 -20.44 -30.31 -7.01
C PHE A 202 -20.90 -31.54 -6.23
N PRO A 203 -20.87 -32.74 -6.82
CA PRO A 203 -21.12 -33.99 -6.08
C PRO A 203 -19.87 -34.30 -5.22
N VAL A 204 -19.96 -34.02 -3.94
CA VAL A 204 -18.83 -34.22 -2.98
C VAL A 204 -19.00 -35.57 -2.32
N GLN A 205 -17.95 -36.39 -2.35
CA GLN A 205 -17.87 -37.67 -1.67
C GLN A 205 -16.90 -37.60 -0.50
N PRO A 206 -17.15 -38.31 0.61
CA PRO A 206 -16.18 -38.35 1.70
C PRO A 206 -14.88 -39.03 1.24
N VAL A 207 -13.76 -38.46 1.62
CA VAL A 207 -12.45 -39.10 1.44
C VAL A 207 -12.26 -40.12 2.57
N LEU A 208 -12.16 -41.37 2.21
CA LEU A 208 -11.95 -42.45 3.19
C LEU A 208 -10.46 -42.69 3.36
N ALA A 209 -9.99 -42.59 4.60
CA ALA A 209 -8.65 -43.05 4.95
C ALA A 209 -8.55 -44.58 4.71
N LYS A 210 -7.51 -45.02 4.04
CA LYS A 210 -7.23 -46.48 3.95
C LYS A 210 -6.76 -46.95 5.32
N GLU A 211 -7.30 -48.06 5.81
CA GLU A 211 -6.97 -48.63 7.14
C GLU A 211 -5.46 -48.85 7.36
N ASP A 212 -4.68 -49.01 6.30
CA ASP A 212 -3.21 -49.22 6.33
C ASP A 212 -2.38 -47.99 5.92
N ALA A 213 -2.98 -46.79 5.80
CA ALA A 213 -2.26 -45.57 5.38
C ALA A 213 -1.26 -45.15 6.47
N GLN A 214 0.03 -45.15 6.15
CA GLN A 214 1.09 -44.65 7.04
C GLN A 214 1.15 -43.11 7.09
N GLU A 215 0.42 -42.43 6.19
CA GLU A 215 0.34 -40.97 6.08
C GLU A 215 -1.08 -40.51 6.38
N GLU A 216 -1.21 -39.37 7.04
CA GLU A 216 -2.49 -38.71 7.30
C GLU A 216 -3.13 -38.30 5.97
N VAL A 217 -4.33 -38.78 5.70
CA VAL A 217 -5.05 -38.49 4.46
C VAL A 217 -5.68 -37.10 4.56
N ASP A 218 -5.39 -36.25 3.60
CA ASP A 218 -6.06 -34.96 3.49
C ASP A 218 -7.51 -35.15 3.05
N GLU A 219 -8.44 -35.01 3.99
CA GLU A 219 -9.89 -35.16 3.73
C GLU A 219 -10.54 -33.93 3.06
N TRP A 220 -9.78 -32.84 2.93
CA TRP A 220 -10.25 -31.63 2.28
C TRP A 220 -10.13 -31.72 0.76
N GLN A 221 -11.20 -31.37 0.06
CA GLN A 221 -11.29 -31.44 -1.39
C GLN A 221 -11.54 -30.03 -1.97
N ARG A 222 -10.82 -29.69 -3.02
CA ARG A 222 -10.95 -28.42 -3.74
C ARG A 222 -11.72 -28.64 -5.04
N PHE A 223 -12.81 -27.91 -5.21
CA PHE A 223 -13.65 -27.90 -6.41
C PHE A 223 -13.55 -26.55 -7.11
N GLU A 224 -13.53 -26.56 -8.43
CA GLU A 224 -13.37 -25.38 -9.25
C GLU A 224 -14.44 -25.34 -10.34
N THR A 225 -14.85 -24.12 -10.70
CA THR A 225 -15.72 -23.85 -11.85
C THR A 225 -15.49 -22.42 -12.35
N ILE A 226 -16.13 -22.08 -13.47
CA ILE A 226 -16.22 -20.71 -13.98
C ILE A 226 -17.68 -20.29 -13.93
N LEU A 227 -17.97 -19.21 -13.24
CA LEU A 227 -19.30 -18.61 -13.19
C LEU A 227 -19.34 -17.41 -14.14
N THR A 228 -20.31 -17.37 -15.05
CA THR A 228 -20.44 -16.30 -16.04
C THR A 228 -21.87 -15.75 -15.99
N PRO A 229 -22.11 -14.61 -15.29
CA PRO A 229 -23.43 -13.99 -15.21
C PRO A 229 -23.80 -13.32 -16.54
N GLY A 230 -25.07 -13.45 -16.92
CA GLY A 230 -25.62 -12.79 -18.11
C GLY A 230 -26.09 -11.34 -17.89
N VAL A 231 -25.76 -10.74 -16.75
CA VAL A 231 -26.23 -9.41 -16.33
C VAL A 231 -25.15 -8.66 -15.57
N ASP A 232 -25.25 -7.33 -15.55
CA ASP A 232 -24.52 -6.48 -14.59
C ASP A 232 -25.34 -6.39 -13.30
N ASP A 233 -24.69 -6.57 -12.14
CA ASP A 233 -25.32 -6.37 -10.85
C ASP A 233 -24.28 -5.89 -9.82
N ALA A 234 -24.55 -4.79 -9.17
CA ALA A 234 -23.68 -4.20 -8.15
C ALA A 234 -23.93 -4.78 -6.73
N HIS A 235 -25.00 -5.57 -6.56
CA HIS A 235 -25.46 -6.08 -5.27
C HIS A 235 -25.76 -7.58 -5.31
N ALA A 236 -25.05 -8.31 -6.18
CA ALA A 236 -25.24 -9.75 -6.34
C ALA A 236 -24.90 -10.52 -5.06
N VAL A 237 -25.43 -11.72 -4.98
CA VAL A 237 -25.26 -12.64 -3.86
C VAL A 237 -24.62 -13.92 -4.37
N ILE A 238 -23.58 -14.41 -3.67
CA ILE A 238 -23.12 -15.79 -3.81
C ILE A 238 -23.65 -16.63 -2.66
N SER A 239 -24.12 -17.85 -2.97
CA SER A 239 -24.57 -18.82 -1.99
C SER A 239 -23.90 -20.18 -2.19
N ILE A 240 -23.58 -20.86 -1.09
CA ILE A 240 -23.05 -22.23 -1.06
C ILE A 240 -24.04 -23.03 -0.21
N THR A 241 -24.78 -23.95 -0.83
CA THR A 241 -25.92 -24.61 -0.23
C THR A 241 -25.96 -26.11 -0.54
N TYR A 242 -26.69 -26.86 0.28
CA TYR A 242 -27.00 -28.27 0.07
C TYR A 242 -28.37 -28.60 0.71
N THR A 243 -28.91 -29.80 0.50
CA THR A 243 -30.27 -30.18 0.97
C THR A 243 -30.32 -31.43 1.84
N GLU A 244 -29.24 -32.18 1.88
CA GLU A 244 -29.12 -33.40 2.66
C GLU A 244 -29.10 -33.14 4.17
N GLN A 245 -29.63 -34.04 4.98
CA GLN A 245 -29.48 -34.04 6.41
C GLN A 245 -28.06 -34.49 6.77
N ALA A 246 -27.13 -33.54 6.81
CA ALA A 246 -25.70 -33.81 6.86
C ALA A 246 -24.89 -32.62 7.42
N GLN A 247 -23.60 -32.84 7.55
CA GLN A 247 -22.61 -31.83 7.91
C GLN A 247 -21.74 -31.47 6.69
N LEU A 248 -21.60 -30.18 6.42
CA LEU A 248 -20.67 -29.60 5.48
C LEU A 248 -19.66 -28.74 6.22
N LEU A 249 -18.36 -28.92 5.94
CA LEU A 249 -17.30 -28.01 6.36
C LEU A 249 -16.74 -27.30 5.14
N ILE A 250 -16.61 -25.98 5.24
CA ILE A 250 -16.03 -25.12 4.20
C ILE A 250 -14.76 -24.51 4.76
N GLY A 251 -13.61 -24.81 4.16
CA GLY A 251 -12.30 -24.35 4.62
C GLY A 251 -11.83 -23.06 3.94
N ALA A 252 -12.17 -22.88 2.66
CA ALA A 252 -11.86 -21.67 1.91
C ALA A 252 -12.80 -21.50 0.72
N VAL A 253 -13.04 -20.25 0.33
CA VAL A 253 -13.79 -19.86 -0.86
C VAL A 253 -12.98 -18.83 -1.64
N SER A 254 -12.98 -18.91 -2.97
CA SER A 254 -12.27 -17.96 -3.84
C SER A 254 -13.12 -17.64 -5.06
N MET A 255 -13.20 -16.37 -5.43
CA MET A 255 -13.78 -15.90 -6.68
C MET A 255 -13.08 -14.61 -7.12
N MET A 256 -12.59 -14.59 -8.35
CA MET A 256 -11.92 -13.43 -8.94
C MET A 256 -12.39 -13.20 -10.37
N PRO A 257 -12.40 -11.98 -10.91
CA PRO A 257 -12.64 -11.75 -12.33
C PRO A 257 -11.48 -12.30 -13.18
N ASP A 258 -11.76 -12.78 -14.39
CA ASP A 258 -10.77 -13.42 -15.28
C ASP A 258 -9.67 -12.48 -15.81
N ASN A 259 -9.84 -11.17 -15.69
CA ASN A 259 -8.88 -10.16 -16.15
C ASN A 259 -7.89 -9.71 -15.07
N HIS A 260 -7.79 -10.40 -13.95
CA HIS A 260 -6.83 -10.07 -12.91
C HIS A 260 -5.37 -10.23 -13.40
N PHE A 261 -4.45 -9.52 -12.79
CA PHE A 261 -3.01 -9.68 -12.97
C PHE A 261 -2.44 -10.46 -11.79
N HIS A 262 -2.04 -11.71 -12.00
CA HIS A 262 -1.76 -12.65 -10.90
C HIS A 262 -2.97 -12.74 -9.96
N THR A 263 -2.86 -12.27 -8.73
CA THR A 263 -3.98 -12.17 -7.78
C THR A 263 -4.52 -10.74 -7.63
N MET A 264 -4.03 -9.80 -8.45
CA MET A 264 -4.25 -8.36 -8.31
C MET A 264 -5.25 -7.82 -9.33
N ARG A 265 -5.95 -6.78 -8.97
CA ARG A 265 -6.85 -6.03 -9.86
C ARG A 265 -6.07 -5.33 -10.97
N ARG A 266 -6.43 -5.62 -12.21
CA ARG A 266 -5.77 -5.03 -13.38
C ARG A 266 -5.88 -3.50 -13.41
N ASP A 267 -7.04 -2.96 -13.10
CA ASP A 267 -7.28 -1.51 -13.08
C ASP A 267 -6.42 -0.79 -12.02
N THR A 268 -6.24 -1.38 -10.84
CA THR A 268 -5.36 -0.86 -9.78
C THR A 268 -3.87 -0.90 -10.22
N VAL A 269 -3.44 -2.00 -10.84
CA VAL A 269 -2.07 -2.12 -11.38
C VAL A 269 -1.79 -1.07 -12.46
N GLU A 270 -2.75 -0.81 -13.37
CA GLU A 270 -2.62 0.23 -14.39
C GLU A 270 -2.53 1.64 -13.76
N LYS A 271 -3.24 1.89 -12.65
CA LYS A 271 -3.14 3.16 -11.92
C LYS A 271 -1.79 3.32 -11.22
N LEU A 272 -1.22 2.27 -10.64
CA LEU A 272 0.16 2.30 -10.12
C LEU A 272 1.18 2.65 -11.21
N LYS A 273 0.99 2.13 -12.41
CA LYS A 273 1.82 2.46 -13.57
C LYS A 273 1.63 3.92 -14.03
N GLU A 274 0.37 4.41 -14.04
CA GLU A 274 0.00 5.78 -14.42
C GLU A 274 0.64 6.83 -13.51
N ILE A 275 0.66 6.60 -12.19
CA ILE A 275 1.30 7.50 -11.23
C ILE A 275 2.83 7.46 -11.28
N GLY A 276 3.40 6.52 -12.02
CA GLY A 276 4.83 6.44 -12.30
C GLY A 276 5.65 5.94 -11.11
N VAL A 277 5.19 4.92 -10.40
CA VAL A 277 5.95 4.27 -9.33
C VAL A 277 7.28 3.74 -9.86
N ARG A 278 8.40 4.07 -9.19
CA ARG A 278 9.75 3.65 -9.58
C ARG A 278 10.50 2.86 -8.50
N LEU A 279 9.99 2.87 -7.30
CA LEU A 279 10.46 2.09 -6.16
C LEU A 279 9.23 1.65 -5.39
N LEU A 280 9.14 0.39 -4.99
CA LEU A 280 8.01 -0.12 -4.22
C LEU A 280 8.52 -0.88 -3.01
N ARG A 281 8.24 -0.35 -1.81
CA ARG A 281 8.58 -0.94 -0.53
C ARG A 281 7.45 -1.87 -0.07
N TRP A 282 7.80 -3.11 0.36
CA TRP A 282 6.84 -4.15 0.74
C TRP A 282 7.49 -5.17 1.70
N PRO A 283 6.78 -5.88 2.56
CA PRO A 283 5.34 -5.90 2.79
C PRO A 283 4.83 -4.70 3.59
N GLY A 284 5.59 -3.65 3.66
CA GLY A 284 5.19 -2.38 4.20
C GLY A 284 6.01 -1.92 5.40
N GLY A 285 5.35 -1.19 6.27
CA GLY A 285 5.83 -0.67 7.54
C GLY A 285 5.69 -1.70 8.66
N ASN A 286 4.76 -1.46 9.59
CA ASN A 286 4.58 -2.30 10.78
C ASN A 286 4.16 -3.74 10.44
N PHE A 287 3.41 -3.94 9.37
CA PHE A 287 3.00 -5.28 8.94
C PHE A 287 4.19 -6.19 8.57
N ALA A 288 5.37 -5.65 8.27
CA ALA A 288 6.57 -6.45 8.06
C ALA A 288 6.93 -7.33 9.28
N GLY A 289 6.56 -6.90 10.50
CA GLY A 289 6.71 -7.69 11.72
C GLY A 289 5.77 -8.89 11.85
N GLU A 290 4.77 -8.98 10.98
CA GLU A 290 3.74 -10.04 10.97
C GLU A 290 3.87 -10.96 9.75
N TYR A 291 4.52 -10.47 8.68
CA TYR A 291 4.60 -11.17 7.41
C TYR A 291 5.51 -12.40 7.48
N ARG A 292 4.96 -13.56 7.08
CA ARG A 292 5.68 -14.84 6.97
C ARG A 292 5.88 -15.21 5.51
N TRP A 293 7.03 -14.87 4.96
CA TRP A 293 7.32 -15.09 3.55
C TRP A 293 7.30 -16.58 3.14
N GLN A 294 7.62 -17.50 4.05
CA GLN A 294 7.66 -18.94 3.77
C GLN A 294 6.28 -19.54 3.47
N ASP A 295 5.20 -18.90 3.92
CA ASP A 295 3.84 -19.38 3.67
C ASP A 295 3.48 -19.36 2.17
N MET A 296 4.27 -18.61 1.36
CA MET A 296 4.15 -18.62 -0.09
C MET A 296 4.29 -20.01 -0.75
N PHE A 297 4.92 -20.97 -0.06
CA PHE A 297 5.06 -22.34 -0.57
C PHE A 297 3.77 -23.16 -0.45
N LEU A 298 2.80 -22.67 0.27
CA LEU A 298 1.46 -23.26 0.36
C LEU A 298 0.53 -22.65 -0.71
N HIS A 299 -0.50 -23.45 -1.08
CA HIS A 299 -1.59 -22.89 -1.88
C HIS A 299 -2.24 -21.72 -1.14
N PRO A 300 -2.66 -20.61 -1.80
CA PRO A 300 -3.27 -19.45 -1.14
C PRO A 300 -4.43 -19.80 -0.18
N ASP A 301 -5.24 -20.81 -0.49
CA ASP A 301 -6.34 -21.26 0.37
C ASP A 301 -5.86 -21.85 1.71
N ARG A 302 -4.60 -22.28 1.79
CA ARG A 302 -3.99 -22.90 2.96
C ARG A 302 -2.98 -22.03 3.70
N ARG A 303 -2.73 -20.82 3.21
CA ARG A 303 -1.95 -19.82 3.94
C ARG A 303 -2.80 -19.29 5.07
N ALA A 304 -2.31 -19.39 6.31
CA ALA A 304 -3.03 -18.87 7.45
C ALA A 304 -3.27 -17.36 7.31
N PRO A 305 -4.47 -16.85 7.61
CA PRO A 305 -4.67 -15.41 7.76
C PRO A 305 -3.71 -14.83 8.79
N MET A 306 -3.12 -13.69 8.51
CA MET A 306 -2.25 -12.97 9.42
C MET A 306 -3.05 -11.88 10.13
N GLU A 307 -2.92 -11.80 11.44
CA GLU A 307 -3.58 -10.77 12.23
C GLU A 307 -2.76 -9.49 12.20
N GLY A 308 -3.36 -8.41 11.70
CA GLY A 308 -2.68 -7.14 11.57
C GLY A 308 -2.54 -6.41 12.90
N HIS A 309 -1.50 -5.58 12.97
CA HIS A 309 -1.30 -4.65 14.08
C HIS A 309 -2.46 -3.66 14.15
N MET A 310 -3.00 -3.42 15.35
CA MET A 310 -4.16 -2.54 15.55
C MET A 310 -5.39 -2.94 14.70
N GLU A 311 -6.02 -4.02 15.08
CA GLU A 311 -7.16 -4.70 14.48
C GLU A 311 -8.20 -3.78 13.78
N ASN A 312 -8.56 -2.66 14.38
CA ASN A 312 -9.59 -1.75 13.85
C ASN A 312 -9.04 -0.72 12.85
N GLU A 313 -7.74 -0.48 12.81
CA GLU A 313 -7.12 0.54 11.97
C GLU A 313 -6.46 -0.04 10.75
N THR A 314 -5.79 -1.19 10.92
CA THR A 314 -4.97 -1.75 9.86
C THR A 314 -5.78 -2.56 8.86
N GLN A 315 -6.77 -3.33 9.33
CA GLN A 315 -7.59 -4.21 8.49
C GLN A 315 -9.09 -4.09 8.83
N PRO A 316 -9.71 -2.91 8.70
CA PRO A 316 -11.08 -2.68 9.14
C PRO A 316 -12.13 -3.50 8.36
N PHE A 317 -11.83 -3.87 7.11
CA PHE A 317 -12.76 -4.62 6.25
C PHE A 317 -12.64 -6.14 6.38
N THR A 318 -11.56 -6.61 6.99
CA THR A 318 -11.30 -8.03 7.24
C THR A 318 -11.21 -8.35 8.73
N HIS A 319 -11.79 -7.50 9.57
CA HIS A 319 -11.83 -7.66 11.03
C HIS A 319 -10.44 -7.83 11.68
N GLY A 320 -9.44 -7.15 11.13
CA GLY A 320 -8.06 -7.21 11.60
C GLY A 320 -7.21 -8.30 10.96
N TYR A 321 -7.70 -9.03 9.95
CA TYR A 321 -6.97 -10.12 9.31
C TYR A 321 -6.57 -9.79 7.88
N ASP A 322 -5.32 -10.07 7.53
CA ASP A 322 -4.87 -10.20 6.15
C ASP A 322 -5.00 -11.66 5.68
N MET A 323 -5.59 -11.87 4.51
CA MET A 323 -5.83 -13.23 3.98
C MET A 323 -4.63 -13.83 3.26
N HIS A 324 -3.47 -13.19 3.31
CA HIS A 324 -2.21 -13.64 2.70
C HIS A 324 -2.35 -13.97 1.21
N GLU A 325 -2.96 -13.03 0.45
CA GLU A 325 -3.22 -13.21 -0.97
C GLU A 325 -1.97 -12.99 -1.83
N ILE A 326 -1.16 -11.97 -1.47
CA ILE A 326 0.01 -11.54 -2.24
C ILE A 326 1.27 -12.14 -1.61
N ASP A 327 2.07 -12.79 -2.42
CA ASP A 327 3.37 -13.33 -2.02
C ASP A 327 4.55 -12.62 -2.73
N THR A 328 5.77 -13.12 -2.47
CA THR A 328 6.98 -12.55 -3.06
C THR A 328 6.97 -12.58 -4.59
N ASP A 329 6.45 -13.65 -5.20
CA ASP A 329 6.41 -13.78 -6.66
C ASP A 329 5.43 -12.79 -7.28
N ASP A 330 4.25 -12.62 -6.66
CA ASP A 330 3.24 -11.65 -7.07
C ASP A 330 3.79 -10.21 -6.95
N PHE A 331 4.45 -9.91 -5.83
CA PHE A 331 5.07 -8.59 -5.60
C PHE A 331 6.16 -8.27 -6.64
N ILE A 332 7.04 -9.23 -6.93
CA ILE A 332 8.08 -9.04 -7.95
C ILE A 332 7.47 -8.89 -9.35
N ALA A 333 6.41 -9.66 -9.66
CA ALA A 333 5.68 -9.51 -10.90
C ALA A 333 5.05 -8.11 -11.02
N LEU A 334 4.45 -7.60 -9.94
CA LEU A 334 3.92 -6.23 -9.88
C LEU A 334 5.03 -5.20 -10.15
N CYS A 335 6.16 -5.29 -9.45
CA CYS A 335 7.28 -4.36 -9.65
C CYS A 335 7.75 -4.33 -11.12
N ARG A 336 7.85 -5.50 -11.76
CA ARG A 336 8.22 -5.60 -13.17
C ARG A 336 7.19 -4.99 -14.10
N GLU A 337 5.90 -5.25 -13.86
CA GLU A 337 4.80 -4.73 -14.68
C GLU A 337 4.74 -3.19 -14.64
N ILE A 338 4.93 -2.59 -13.46
CA ILE A 338 4.86 -1.14 -13.29
C ILE A 338 6.21 -0.42 -13.51
N GLY A 339 7.31 -1.17 -13.67
CA GLY A 339 8.66 -0.62 -13.88
C GLY A 339 9.30 -0.05 -12.61
N ALA A 340 9.00 -0.64 -11.44
CA ALA A 340 9.54 -0.26 -10.15
C ALA A 340 10.67 -1.20 -9.67
N GLU A 341 11.63 -0.67 -8.92
CA GLU A 341 12.60 -1.49 -8.19
C GLU A 341 11.95 -2.03 -6.90
N PRO A 342 12.10 -3.34 -6.60
CA PRO A 342 11.59 -3.92 -5.37
C PRO A 342 12.46 -3.52 -4.17
N PHE A 343 11.81 -3.10 -3.10
CA PHE A 343 12.41 -2.79 -1.81
C PHE A 343 11.71 -3.62 -0.72
N LEU A 344 12.39 -4.62 -0.19
CA LEU A 344 11.83 -5.55 0.79
C LEU A 344 12.17 -5.15 2.22
N THR A 345 11.21 -5.30 3.14
CA THR A 345 11.41 -5.10 4.58
C THR A 345 11.39 -6.46 5.29
N ILE A 346 12.46 -6.80 6.00
CA ILE A 346 12.51 -8.05 6.78
C ILE A 346 11.80 -7.90 8.12
N ASN A 347 11.28 -9.01 8.64
CA ASN A 347 10.85 -9.13 10.02
C ASN A 347 12.06 -9.27 10.95
N ALA A 348 12.75 -8.16 11.22
CA ALA A 348 13.98 -8.19 12.01
C ALA A 348 13.76 -8.50 13.50
N ALA A 349 12.54 -8.32 14.01
CA ALA A 349 12.22 -8.52 15.41
C ALA A 349 12.04 -9.99 15.77
N TRP A 350 11.48 -10.79 14.87
CA TRP A 350 11.01 -12.15 15.17
C TRP A 350 11.60 -13.24 14.29
N ASP A 351 11.99 -12.93 13.05
CA ASP A 351 12.67 -13.89 12.20
C ASP A 351 14.15 -14.03 12.59
N SER A 352 14.67 -15.26 12.49
CA SER A 352 16.09 -15.47 12.67
C SER A 352 16.91 -14.96 11.49
N PRO A 353 18.22 -14.66 11.67
CA PRO A 353 19.11 -14.31 10.57
C PRO A 353 19.08 -15.32 9.41
N GLU A 354 18.89 -16.61 9.71
CA GLU A 354 18.82 -17.71 8.72
C GLU A 354 17.54 -17.63 7.90
N VAL A 355 16.41 -17.26 8.51
CA VAL A 355 15.11 -17.06 7.82
C VAL A 355 15.20 -15.89 6.85
N CYS A 356 15.79 -14.76 7.28
CA CYS A 356 16.00 -13.61 6.42
C CYS A 356 16.99 -13.91 5.28
N ALA A 357 18.09 -14.62 5.57
CA ALA A 357 19.05 -15.07 4.54
C ALA A 357 18.41 -16.05 3.55
N ALA A 358 17.49 -16.90 3.99
CA ALA A 358 16.75 -17.81 3.13
C ALA A 358 15.81 -17.06 2.18
N TRP A 359 15.21 -15.94 2.61
CA TRP A 359 14.40 -15.09 1.74
C TRP A 359 15.27 -14.42 0.67
N VAL A 360 16.47 -13.93 1.03
CA VAL A 360 17.45 -13.44 0.04
C VAL A 360 17.86 -14.55 -0.93
N GLU A 361 18.10 -15.78 -0.45
CA GLU A 361 18.43 -16.90 -1.32
C GLU A 361 17.27 -17.26 -2.27
N TYR A 362 16.03 -17.19 -1.79
CA TYR A 362 14.86 -17.35 -2.66
C TYR A 362 14.86 -16.31 -3.77
N CYS A 363 15.08 -15.04 -3.45
CA CYS A 363 15.08 -13.96 -4.43
C CYS A 363 16.30 -13.98 -5.37
N ASN A 364 17.49 -14.25 -4.85
CA ASN A 364 18.76 -13.98 -5.54
C ASN A 364 19.64 -15.19 -5.77
N GLY A 365 19.38 -16.32 -5.10
CA GLY A 365 20.17 -17.52 -5.22
C GLY A 365 20.01 -18.21 -6.57
N PRO A 366 21.04 -18.94 -7.05
CA PRO A 366 20.94 -19.72 -8.27
C PRO A 366 19.92 -20.86 -8.13
N ALA A 367 19.38 -21.35 -9.25
CA ALA A 367 18.34 -22.40 -9.27
C ALA A 367 18.79 -23.74 -8.61
N GLU A 368 20.09 -23.96 -8.46
CA GLU A 368 20.67 -25.14 -7.80
C GLU A 368 20.70 -25.01 -6.28
N SER A 369 20.62 -23.80 -5.73
CA SER A 369 20.59 -23.59 -4.28
C SER A 369 19.27 -24.06 -3.67
N LYS A 370 19.18 -24.16 -2.35
CA LYS A 370 18.01 -24.70 -1.67
C LYS A 370 16.75 -23.91 -2.00
N TYR A 371 16.77 -22.60 -1.76
CA TYR A 371 15.58 -21.74 -1.95
C TYR A 371 15.47 -21.24 -3.39
N GLY A 372 16.58 -21.10 -4.13
CA GLY A 372 16.54 -20.84 -5.57
C GLY A 372 15.88 -21.96 -6.37
N ARG A 373 16.01 -23.21 -5.93
CA ARG A 373 15.31 -24.36 -6.51
C ARG A 373 13.80 -24.29 -6.28
N LEU A 374 13.37 -23.86 -5.09
CA LEU A 374 11.94 -23.65 -4.81
C LEU A 374 11.36 -22.55 -5.69
N ARG A 375 12.09 -21.45 -5.91
CA ARG A 375 11.71 -20.41 -6.88
C ARG A 375 11.58 -20.99 -8.29
N ALA A 376 12.57 -21.78 -8.75
CA ALA A 376 12.55 -22.40 -10.07
C ALA A 376 11.37 -23.38 -10.24
N GLN A 377 11.03 -24.15 -9.21
CA GLN A 377 9.86 -25.06 -9.18
C GLN A 377 8.53 -24.29 -9.29
N ARG A 378 8.49 -23.05 -8.83
CA ARG A 378 7.32 -22.15 -8.97
C ARG A 378 7.28 -21.44 -10.35
N GLY A 379 8.19 -21.78 -11.27
CA GLY A 379 8.22 -21.26 -12.63
C GLY A 379 9.19 -20.10 -12.86
N HIS A 380 9.97 -19.71 -11.86
CA HIS A 380 10.90 -18.56 -11.91
C HIS A 380 12.36 -19.03 -11.86
N GLN A 381 12.88 -19.45 -13.05
CA GLN A 381 14.22 -20.02 -13.16
C GLN A 381 15.31 -19.02 -12.77
N GLU A 382 15.20 -17.77 -13.28
CA GLU A 382 16.20 -16.73 -13.07
C GLU A 382 16.04 -16.03 -11.71
N PRO A 383 17.14 -15.63 -11.05
CA PRO A 383 17.10 -14.81 -9.84
C PRO A 383 16.38 -13.49 -10.07
N TYR A 384 15.64 -13.04 -9.06
CA TYR A 384 14.95 -11.76 -9.09
C TYR A 384 15.89 -10.56 -8.96
N ASN A 385 17.10 -10.77 -8.37
CA ASN A 385 18.11 -9.74 -8.13
C ASN A 385 17.64 -8.58 -7.26
N VAL A 386 16.88 -8.87 -6.22
CA VAL A 386 16.44 -7.86 -5.24
C VAL A 386 17.64 -7.37 -4.44
N LYS A 387 17.95 -6.08 -4.55
CA LYS A 387 19.15 -5.50 -3.93
C LYS A 387 18.85 -4.67 -2.69
N LEU A 388 17.69 -4.06 -2.59
CA LEU A 388 17.35 -3.12 -1.53
C LEU A 388 16.49 -3.79 -0.45
N TRP A 389 16.94 -3.72 0.80
CA TRP A 389 16.32 -4.37 1.96
C TRP A 389 16.32 -3.47 3.18
N SER A 390 15.17 -3.31 3.85
CA SER A 390 15.08 -2.65 5.15
C SER A 390 15.29 -3.65 6.27
N LEU A 391 16.11 -3.26 7.26
CA LEU A 391 16.41 -4.05 8.46
C LEU A 391 15.37 -3.78 9.56
N GLY A 392 14.15 -4.20 9.30
CA GLY A 392 12.97 -3.93 10.12
C GLY A 392 12.28 -2.62 9.78
N ASN A 393 11.23 -2.30 10.52
CA ASN A 393 10.45 -1.08 10.41
C ASN A 393 10.29 -0.42 11.77
N GLU A 394 10.44 0.90 11.85
CA GLU A 394 10.19 1.73 13.06
C GLU A 394 10.76 1.15 14.36
N MET A 395 11.93 0.53 14.26
CA MET A 395 12.59 -0.07 15.40
C MET A 395 12.95 1.02 16.43
N GLY A 396 12.67 0.75 17.72
CA GLY A 396 12.93 1.72 18.78
C GLY A 396 11.79 2.69 19.11
N TYR A 397 10.67 2.62 18.39
CA TYR A 397 9.45 3.37 18.75
C TYR A 397 8.58 2.68 19.81
N GLY A 398 8.98 1.50 20.29
CA GLY A 398 8.22 0.72 21.26
C GLY A 398 7.11 -0.15 20.66
N HIS A 399 7.04 -0.22 19.35
CA HIS A 399 6.07 -1.07 18.64
C HIS A 399 6.54 -2.52 18.53
N MET A 400 7.87 -2.74 18.52
CA MET A 400 8.50 -4.05 18.41
C MET A 400 8.99 -4.50 19.79
N GLU A 401 8.17 -5.21 20.55
CA GLU A 401 8.57 -5.78 21.83
C GLU A 401 9.30 -7.11 21.63
N GLY A 402 10.34 -7.36 22.40
CA GLY A 402 10.90 -8.70 22.62
C GLY A 402 12.38 -8.92 22.29
N ALA A 403 13.01 -8.14 21.41
CA ALA A 403 14.36 -8.47 20.92
C ALA A 403 15.48 -7.51 21.38
N ASN A 404 15.32 -6.73 22.46
CA ASN A 404 16.20 -5.61 22.83
C ASN A 404 16.28 -4.51 21.72
N ALA A 405 15.40 -4.57 20.73
CA ALA A 405 15.40 -3.69 19.57
C ALA A 405 14.95 -2.26 19.89
N ASN A 406 14.47 -2.02 21.12
CA ASN A 406 14.05 -0.70 21.60
C ASN A 406 15.18 0.19 22.11
N THR A 407 16.41 -0.31 22.06
CA THR A 407 17.62 0.48 22.37
C THR A 407 18.55 0.53 21.16
N PRO A 408 19.31 1.63 20.98
CA PRO A 408 20.16 1.77 19.80
C PRO A 408 21.25 0.70 19.67
N ASP A 409 21.86 0.26 20.79
CA ASP A 409 22.87 -0.82 20.76
C ASP A 409 22.23 -2.20 20.55
N GLY A 410 21.09 -2.44 21.19
CA GLY A 410 20.34 -3.69 21.04
C GLY A 410 19.87 -3.88 19.59
N TYR A 411 19.28 -2.84 18.99
CA TYR A 411 18.91 -2.85 17.59
C TYR A 411 20.12 -3.08 16.67
N ALA A 412 21.19 -2.31 16.84
CA ALA A 412 22.36 -2.43 15.98
C ALA A 412 22.99 -3.84 16.06
N SER A 413 23.04 -4.42 17.26
CA SER A 413 23.57 -5.78 17.47
C SER A 413 22.69 -6.85 16.82
N LEU A 414 21.36 -6.71 16.93
CA LEU A 414 20.38 -7.60 16.31
C LEU A 414 20.53 -7.58 14.79
N VAL A 415 20.38 -6.42 14.16
CA VAL A 415 20.33 -6.31 12.69
C VAL A 415 21.68 -6.50 12.02
N GLU A 416 22.80 -6.29 12.73
CA GLU A 416 24.12 -6.62 12.22
C GLU A 416 24.23 -8.15 11.94
N THR A 417 23.67 -9.00 12.80
CA THR A 417 23.69 -10.46 12.59
C THR A 417 22.84 -10.85 11.39
N HIS A 418 21.66 -10.23 11.22
CA HIS A 418 20.80 -10.45 10.06
C HIS A 418 21.50 -10.01 8.76
N ALA A 419 21.99 -8.77 8.71
CA ALA A 419 22.67 -8.24 7.53
C ALA A 419 23.87 -9.09 7.11
N ARG A 420 24.69 -9.55 8.09
CA ARG A 420 25.84 -10.43 7.80
C ARG A 420 25.42 -11.79 7.27
N ALA A 421 24.32 -12.36 7.75
CA ALA A 421 23.78 -13.63 7.23
C ALA A 421 23.28 -13.45 5.78
N MET A 422 22.56 -12.38 5.50
CA MET A 422 22.04 -12.03 4.16
C MET A 422 23.18 -11.74 3.16
N LEU A 423 24.25 -11.03 3.58
CA LEU A 423 25.42 -10.74 2.74
C LEU A 423 26.25 -11.98 2.38
N LYS A 424 26.18 -13.06 3.15
CA LYS A 424 26.80 -14.36 2.77
C LYS A 424 26.13 -14.96 1.53
N VAL A 425 24.84 -14.69 1.35
CA VAL A 425 24.06 -15.15 0.19
C VAL A 425 24.28 -14.24 -1.00
N THR A 426 24.15 -12.92 -0.80
CA THR A 426 24.29 -11.90 -1.83
C THR A 426 25.16 -10.75 -1.30
N PRO A 427 26.43 -10.65 -1.71
CA PRO A 427 27.39 -9.70 -1.12
C PRO A 427 27.14 -8.23 -1.42
N ASP A 428 26.37 -7.88 -2.47
CA ASP A 428 26.11 -6.53 -2.94
C ASP A 428 24.71 -5.99 -2.57
N LEU A 429 24.14 -6.52 -1.50
CA LEU A 429 22.87 -5.98 -0.94
C LEU A 429 23.07 -4.57 -0.38
N LYS A 430 22.03 -3.78 -0.50
CA LYS A 430 21.92 -2.44 0.07
C LYS A 430 20.91 -2.47 1.20
N PHE A 431 21.36 -2.13 2.39
CA PHE A 431 20.51 -2.14 3.58
C PHE A 431 20.13 -0.74 4.01
N VAL A 432 18.86 -0.61 4.42
CA VAL A 432 18.30 0.55 5.10
C VAL A 432 18.14 0.17 6.57
N SER A 433 18.79 0.93 7.47
CA SER A 433 18.60 0.79 8.91
C SER A 433 17.41 1.60 9.39
N SER A 434 16.69 1.10 10.37
CA SER A 434 15.48 1.71 10.94
C SER A 434 15.76 2.30 12.34
N GLY A 435 14.94 3.26 12.78
CA GLY A 435 15.04 3.87 14.10
C GLY A 435 14.27 5.19 14.22
N PRO A 436 14.14 5.74 15.45
CA PRO A 436 13.40 6.97 15.71
C PRO A 436 14.22 8.22 15.32
N TYR A 437 14.43 8.44 14.04
CA TYR A 437 15.23 9.55 13.51
C TYR A 437 14.38 10.81 13.26
N PRO A 438 14.97 12.02 13.41
CA PRO A 438 16.34 12.32 13.84
C PRO A 438 16.51 12.21 15.38
N ASN A 439 17.39 11.33 15.83
CA ASN A 439 17.74 11.14 17.23
C ASN A 439 19.26 10.96 17.37
N GLN A 440 19.92 11.85 18.15
CA GLN A 440 21.38 11.89 18.25
C GLN A 440 21.96 10.61 18.87
N GLU A 441 21.32 10.06 19.91
CA GLU A 441 21.79 8.83 20.56
C GLU A 441 21.74 7.64 19.60
N TRP A 442 20.63 7.52 18.83
CA TRP A 442 20.49 6.48 17.82
C TRP A 442 21.52 6.61 16.70
N VAL A 443 21.81 7.83 16.24
CA VAL A 443 22.86 8.05 15.25
C VAL A 443 24.23 7.69 15.83
N ASP A 444 24.56 8.14 17.04
CA ASP A 444 25.87 7.92 17.65
C ASP A 444 26.15 6.45 17.97
N VAL A 445 25.14 5.68 18.35
CA VAL A 445 25.30 4.28 18.76
C VAL A 445 24.99 3.32 17.58
N SER A 446 23.79 3.40 17.01
CA SER A 446 23.39 2.41 16.00
C SER A 446 23.95 2.74 14.61
N ILE A 447 23.80 3.96 14.12
CA ILE A 447 24.19 4.28 12.74
C ILE A 447 25.69 4.24 12.56
N LYS A 448 26.49 4.78 13.48
CA LYS A 448 27.95 4.71 13.39
C LYS A 448 28.47 3.27 13.36
N LYS A 449 27.79 2.34 14.07
CA LYS A 449 28.11 0.91 14.05
C LYS A 449 27.68 0.24 12.75
N LEU A 450 26.50 0.58 12.23
CA LEU A 450 25.91 -0.07 11.06
C LEU A 450 26.35 0.51 9.71
N ALA A 451 26.82 1.76 9.65
CA ALA A 451 27.15 2.45 8.41
C ALA A 451 28.07 1.66 7.45
N PRO A 452 29.03 0.82 7.92
CA PRO A 452 29.84 0.02 7.01
C PRO A 452 29.09 -1.07 6.23
N ILE A 453 27.92 -1.51 6.73
CA ILE A 453 27.11 -2.59 6.14
C ILE A 453 25.70 -2.11 5.72
N ALA A 454 25.16 -1.11 6.39
CA ALA A 454 23.84 -0.52 6.13
C ALA A 454 23.98 1.01 5.97
N PRO A 455 24.41 1.48 4.79
CA PRO A 455 24.71 2.90 4.59
C PRO A 455 23.45 3.78 4.44
N TYR A 456 22.26 3.21 4.33
CA TYR A 456 21.01 3.97 4.25
C TYR A 456 20.31 4.01 5.61
N VAL A 457 19.70 5.15 5.93
CA VAL A 457 18.99 5.41 7.18
C VAL A 457 17.56 5.81 6.87
N SER A 458 16.60 5.08 7.41
CA SER A 458 15.17 5.34 7.27
C SER A 458 14.78 6.66 7.92
N LEU A 459 13.93 7.44 7.27
CA LEU A 459 13.28 8.64 7.83
C LEU A 459 11.79 8.58 7.52
N HIS A 460 10.96 8.72 8.56
CA HIS A 460 9.51 8.80 8.47
C HIS A 460 9.04 10.16 8.94
N THR A 461 8.13 10.80 8.19
CA THR A 461 7.43 12.01 8.64
C THR A 461 5.98 11.96 8.25
N TYR A 462 5.13 12.07 9.24
CA TYR A 462 3.70 12.22 9.07
C TYR A 462 3.28 13.58 9.60
N ASN A 463 2.64 14.37 8.74
CA ASN A 463 2.14 15.69 9.12
C ASN A 463 0.66 15.59 9.47
N SER A 464 0.22 16.34 10.46
CA SER A 464 -1.17 16.43 10.87
C SER A 464 -1.64 17.88 10.82
N VAL A 465 -2.86 18.08 10.35
CA VAL A 465 -3.54 19.37 10.27
C VAL A 465 -4.85 19.26 11.05
N HIS A 466 -5.22 20.30 11.77
CA HIS A 466 -6.55 20.36 12.35
C HIS A 466 -7.56 20.71 11.24
N TRP A 467 -8.20 19.66 10.70
CA TRP A 467 -9.10 19.78 9.56
C TRP A 467 -10.41 20.49 9.93
N ASP A 468 -10.70 21.58 9.23
CA ASP A 468 -11.96 22.32 9.33
C ASP A 468 -12.50 22.60 7.92
N PHE A 469 -13.42 21.76 7.47
CA PHE A 469 -14.12 21.90 6.19
C PHE A 469 -15.49 22.56 6.32
N THR A 470 -15.82 23.13 7.50
CA THR A 470 -17.16 23.67 7.80
C THR A 470 -17.37 25.08 7.29
N SER A 471 -16.28 25.81 7.03
CA SER A 471 -16.34 27.18 6.54
C SER A 471 -15.20 27.49 5.54
N PRO A 472 -15.36 28.50 4.66
CA PRO A 472 -14.27 28.96 3.79
C PRO A 472 -13.02 29.39 4.56
N GLU A 473 -13.19 30.06 5.69
CA GLU A 473 -12.09 30.51 6.57
C GLU A 473 -11.39 29.32 7.25
N GLY A 474 -12.15 28.27 7.59
CA GLY A 474 -11.62 27.02 8.11
C GLY A 474 -10.76 26.33 7.06
N MET A 475 -11.27 26.18 5.85
CA MET A 475 -10.53 25.61 4.71
C MET A 475 -9.26 26.41 4.37
N GLU A 476 -9.33 27.76 4.41
CA GLU A 476 -8.14 28.59 4.18
C GLU A 476 -7.06 28.39 5.24
N ARG A 477 -7.45 28.29 6.52
CA ARG A 477 -6.50 27.95 7.60
C ARG A 477 -5.85 26.59 7.38
N CYS A 478 -6.64 25.55 7.08
CA CYS A 478 -6.11 24.21 6.78
C CYS A 478 -5.14 24.25 5.60
N TYR A 479 -5.50 24.91 4.53
CA TYR A 479 -4.64 25.07 3.35
C TYR A 479 -3.31 25.75 3.69
N ASN A 480 -3.36 26.84 4.45
CA ASN A 480 -2.17 27.58 4.88
C ASN A 480 -1.26 26.76 5.82
N GLU A 481 -1.82 25.85 6.62
CA GLU A 481 -1.04 24.89 7.39
C GLU A 481 -0.39 23.85 6.46
N VAL A 482 -1.17 23.26 5.56
CA VAL A 482 -0.70 22.23 4.61
C VAL A 482 0.49 22.70 3.78
N ILE A 483 0.42 23.90 3.19
CA ILE A 483 1.50 24.42 2.32
C ILE A 483 2.81 24.75 3.08
N ARG A 484 2.78 24.84 4.41
CA ARG A 484 3.97 25.05 5.27
C ARG A 484 4.68 23.74 5.64
N MET A 485 3.97 22.58 5.60
CA MET A 485 4.52 21.30 6.05
C MET A 485 5.79 20.86 5.29
N PRO A 486 5.93 21.03 3.97
CA PRO A 486 7.15 20.62 3.27
C PRO A 486 8.41 21.34 3.77
N ILE A 487 8.31 22.59 4.21
CA ILE A 487 9.46 23.32 4.80
C ILE A 487 9.79 22.78 6.18
N HIS A 488 8.78 22.43 6.98
CA HIS A 488 8.99 21.75 8.25
C HIS A 488 9.73 20.43 8.06
N ASN A 489 9.28 19.60 7.08
CA ASN A 489 9.90 18.33 6.74
C ASN A 489 11.34 18.50 6.23
N LEU A 490 11.63 19.55 5.48
CA LEU A 490 13.00 19.91 5.11
C LEU A 490 13.87 20.18 6.33
N GLY A 491 13.35 20.86 7.35
CA GLY A 491 14.05 21.09 8.62
C GLY A 491 14.41 19.78 9.33
N ILE A 492 13.50 18.81 9.32
CA ILE A 492 13.74 17.45 9.86
C ILE A 492 14.82 16.73 9.04
N LEU A 493 14.70 16.74 7.72
CA LEU A 493 15.64 16.13 6.79
C LEU A 493 17.06 16.68 6.98
N ARG A 494 17.22 18.02 7.05
CA ARG A 494 18.51 18.68 7.28
C ARG A 494 19.10 18.32 8.63
N ARG A 495 18.31 18.31 9.69
CA ARG A 495 18.79 17.89 11.01
C ARG A 495 19.32 16.45 11.00
N LEU A 496 18.62 15.52 10.34
CA LEU A 496 19.14 14.16 10.22
C LEU A 496 20.45 14.15 9.41
N HIS A 497 20.47 14.80 8.25
CA HIS A 497 21.65 14.89 7.40
C HIS A 497 22.89 15.37 8.18
N ASP A 498 22.74 16.43 9.00
CA ASP A 498 23.84 17.02 9.77
C ASP A 498 24.37 16.11 10.88
N MET A 499 23.55 15.18 11.36
CA MET A 499 23.95 14.17 12.35
C MET A 499 24.69 12.98 11.72
N LEU A 500 24.43 12.68 10.42
CA LEU A 500 24.88 11.46 9.80
C LEU A 500 26.36 11.47 9.38
N PRO A 501 27.08 10.32 9.49
CA PRO A 501 28.40 10.15 8.90
C PRO A 501 28.44 10.45 7.40
N GLU A 502 29.59 10.90 6.86
CA GLU A 502 29.72 11.35 5.47
C GLU A 502 29.25 10.36 4.40
N LYS A 503 29.39 9.07 4.61
CA LYS A 503 29.08 8.02 3.62
C LYS A 503 27.75 7.34 3.89
N THR A 504 26.87 7.99 4.63
CA THR A 504 25.51 7.51 4.85
C THR A 504 24.50 8.34 4.06
N PHE A 505 23.41 7.71 3.70
CA PHE A 505 22.35 8.26 2.85
C PHE A 505 21.02 8.15 3.58
N ILE A 506 20.07 9.00 3.24
CA ILE A 506 18.73 8.98 3.81
C ILE A 506 17.79 8.27 2.84
N SER A 507 17.06 7.27 3.35
CA SER A 507 15.87 6.71 2.74
C SER A 507 14.67 7.37 3.38
N TYR A 508 13.98 8.25 2.65
CA TYR A 508 12.79 8.92 3.15
C TYR A 508 11.58 8.02 2.89
N ASP A 509 11.54 6.85 3.54
CA ASP A 509 10.74 5.71 3.11
C ASP A 509 9.33 5.63 3.69
N GLU A 510 8.91 6.66 4.48
CA GLU A 510 7.49 6.91 4.75
C GLU A 510 7.21 8.42 4.89
N TRP A 511 6.22 8.90 4.17
CA TRP A 511 5.74 10.28 4.29
C TRP A 511 4.32 10.42 3.76
N ASN A 512 3.50 11.20 4.47
CA ASN A 512 2.12 11.50 4.10
C ASN A 512 1.58 12.65 4.95
N LEU A 513 0.42 13.19 4.55
CA LEU A 513 -0.49 13.87 5.46
C LEU A 513 -1.32 12.84 6.20
N TRP A 514 -1.20 12.81 7.53
CA TRP A 514 -1.76 11.78 8.38
C TRP A 514 -3.29 11.70 8.32
N LYS A 515 -3.86 10.50 8.50
CA LYS A 515 -5.29 10.17 8.53
C LYS A 515 -6.03 10.22 7.19
N THR A 516 -5.34 10.06 6.08
CA THR A 516 -6.00 9.97 4.77
C THR A 516 -6.88 8.72 4.62
N TRP A 517 -6.62 7.66 5.37
CA TRP A 517 -7.49 6.46 5.41
C TRP A 517 -8.82 6.67 6.15
N CYS A 518 -8.92 7.65 7.04
CA CYS A 518 -10.15 7.96 7.76
C CYS A 518 -11.14 8.77 6.92
N ARG A 519 -10.63 9.48 5.94
CA ARG A 519 -11.38 10.28 4.99
C ARG A 519 -10.72 10.21 3.62
N ASN A 520 -11.47 10.36 2.55
CA ASN A 520 -10.87 10.45 1.23
C ASN A 520 -9.97 11.69 1.16
N PRO A 521 -8.80 11.61 0.52
CA PRO A 521 -7.92 12.77 0.31
C PRO A 521 -8.64 13.92 -0.38
N SER A 522 -8.32 15.14 -0.02
CA SER A 522 -8.75 16.34 -0.72
C SER A 522 -7.69 16.81 -1.72
N SER A 523 -7.99 17.81 -2.52
CA SER A 523 -7.00 18.40 -3.40
C SER A 523 -5.88 19.16 -2.66
N MET A 524 -6.03 19.43 -1.34
CA MET A 524 -4.95 19.97 -0.51
C MET A 524 -3.79 18.98 -0.37
N GLU A 525 -4.09 17.67 -0.22
CA GLU A 525 -3.05 16.63 -0.19
C GLU A 525 -2.31 16.52 -1.52
N GLY A 526 -3.00 16.78 -2.63
CA GLY A 526 -2.35 16.86 -3.93
C GLY A 526 -1.34 18.03 -4.04
N ILE A 527 -1.69 19.20 -3.50
CA ILE A 527 -0.76 20.35 -3.42
C ILE A 527 0.43 20.03 -2.49
N PHE A 528 0.18 19.46 -1.31
CA PHE A 528 1.23 19.00 -0.40
C PHE A 528 2.19 18.03 -1.10
N THR A 529 1.64 17.03 -1.79
CA THR A 529 2.42 16.03 -2.52
C THR A 529 3.30 16.68 -3.58
N ALA A 530 2.74 17.61 -4.35
CA ALA A 530 3.50 18.32 -5.38
C ALA A 530 4.66 19.14 -4.79
N GLN A 531 4.43 19.83 -3.67
CA GLN A 531 5.48 20.59 -2.96
C GLN A 531 6.56 19.65 -2.38
N MET A 532 6.17 18.51 -1.78
CA MET A 532 7.12 17.54 -1.25
C MET A 532 8.02 16.98 -2.37
N LEU A 533 7.44 16.61 -3.52
CA LEU A 533 8.21 16.12 -4.66
C LEU A 533 9.13 17.19 -5.24
N HIS A 534 8.70 18.45 -5.33
CA HIS A 534 9.57 19.56 -5.72
C HIS A 534 10.74 19.72 -4.74
N MET A 535 10.47 19.75 -3.43
CA MET A 535 11.49 19.80 -2.39
C MET A 535 12.48 18.62 -2.52
N PHE A 536 11.99 17.40 -2.71
CA PHE A 536 12.86 16.23 -2.87
C PHE A 536 13.76 16.36 -4.10
N MET A 537 13.26 16.81 -5.24
CA MET A 537 14.05 17.00 -6.45
C MET A 537 15.15 18.05 -6.27
N HIS A 538 14.90 19.14 -5.53
CA HIS A 538 15.87 20.19 -5.26
C HIS A 538 16.90 19.81 -4.18
N GLU A 539 16.52 19.02 -3.19
CA GLU A 539 17.33 18.78 -2.00
C GLU A 539 17.97 17.38 -1.97
N SER A 540 17.54 16.43 -2.79
CA SER A 540 17.96 15.02 -2.71
C SER A 540 19.48 14.84 -2.77
N GLU A 541 20.17 15.51 -3.66
CA GLU A 541 21.62 15.44 -3.77
C GLU A 541 22.32 16.11 -2.56
N LYS A 542 21.88 17.30 -2.20
CA LYS A 542 22.45 18.09 -1.09
C LYS A 542 22.29 17.36 0.25
N GLN A 543 21.16 16.68 0.45
CA GLN A 543 20.85 15.97 1.69
C GLN A 543 21.20 14.48 1.63
N ARG A 544 21.86 14.01 0.57
CA ARG A 544 22.21 12.60 0.39
C ARG A 544 20.99 11.68 0.52
N MET A 545 19.84 12.07 -0.06
CA MET A 545 18.57 11.39 0.01
C MET A 545 18.16 10.87 -1.38
N PRO A 546 18.66 9.70 -1.82
CA PRO A 546 18.42 9.20 -3.18
C PRO A 546 17.05 8.57 -3.39
N MET A 547 16.25 8.34 -2.34
CA MET A 547 14.96 7.65 -2.43
C MET A 547 13.95 8.19 -1.41
N ALA A 548 12.67 8.10 -1.80
CA ALA A 548 11.53 8.42 -0.97
C ALA A 548 10.36 7.49 -1.31
N CYS A 549 9.55 7.08 -0.31
CA CYS A 549 8.37 6.24 -0.52
C CYS A 549 7.15 6.87 0.13
N TYR A 550 6.15 7.20 -0.68
CA TYR A 550 4.86 7.71 -0.20
C TYR A 550 4.06 6.61 0.49
N PHE A 551 3.52 6.86 1.64
CA PHE A 551 2.69 5.95 2.41
C PHE A 551 1.23 6.38 2.36
N GLU A 552 0.32 5.63 1.73
CA GLU A 552 0.54 4.56 0.77
C GLU A 552 -0.39 4.77 -0.45
N PRO A 553 -0.14 4.12 -1.60
CA PRO A 553 -0.81 4.51 -2.84
C PRO A 553 -2.28 4.07 -2.89
N VAL A 554 -2.63 2.85 -2.40
CA VAL A 554 -3.95 2.23 -2.63
C VAL A 554 -4.87 2.46 -1.44
N ASN A 555 -6.05 2.99 -1.68
CA ASN A 555 -7.13 3.26 -0.71
C ASN A 555 -6.75 4.19 0.46
N GLU A 556 -5.58 4.79 0.42
CA GLU A 556 -5.17 5.78 1.42
C GLU A 556 -4.87 7.14 0.78
N GLY A 557 -3.92 7.22 -0.12
CA GLY A 557 -3.45 8.49 -0.63
C GLY A 557 -3.64 8.71 -2.12
N ALA A 558 -2.98 7.89 -2.96
CA ALA A 558 -2.86 8.20 -4.38
C ALA A 558 -4.04 7.73 -5.24
N MET A 559 -4.76 6.73 -4.81
CA MET A 559 -5.94 6.21 -5.54
C MET A 559 -6.99 5.64 -4.61
N GLN A 560 -8.24 5.61 -5.10
CA GLN A 560 -9.37 4.96 -4.45
C GLN A 560 -9.85 3.82 -5.34
N VAL A 561 -10.07 2.66 -4.71
CA VAL A 561 -10.57 1.46 -5.37
C VAL A 561 -12.05 1.31 -5.08
N HIS A 562 -12.84 1.25 -6.14
CA HIS A 562 -14.28 0.99 -6.11
C HIS A 562 -14.56 -0.42 -6.64
N PRO A 563 -15.72 -1.00 -6.37
CA PRO A 563 -16.04 -2.33 -6.88
C PRO A 563 -15.90 -2.48 -8.39
N ASP A 564 -16.17 -1.42 -9.15
CA ASP A 564 -16.21 -1.39 -10.62
C ASP A 564 -14.99 -0.75 -11.29
N HIS A 565 -14.22 0.09 -10.59
CA HIS A 565 -13.06 0.81 -11.13
C HIS A 565 -12.10 1.30 -10.05
N THR A 566 -10.93 1.74 -10.48
CA THR A 566 -9.94 2.46 -9.65
C THR A 566 -9.74 3.86 -10.20
N GLU A 567 -9.83 4.89 -9.34
CA GLU A 567 -9.62 6.29 -9.73
C GLU A 567 -8.44 6.94 -8.99
N LEU A 568 -7.81 7.92 -9.62
CA LEU A 568 -6.76 8.70 -8.99
C LEU A 568 -7.36 9.81 -8.13
N THR A 569 -6.83 9.98 -6.92
CA THR A 569 -7.03 11.16 -6.09
C THR A 569 -6.19 12.33 -6.60
N ALA A 570 -6.31 13.50 -5.99
CA ALA A 570 -5.42 14.63 -6.27
C ALA A 570 -3.94 14.30 -6.03
N THR A 571 -3.63 13.49 -5.01
CA THR A 571 -2.27 12.99 -4.75
C THR A 571 -1.76 12.12 -5.91
N GLY A 572 -2.57 11.18 -6.39
CA GLY A 572 -2.21 10.36 -7.55
C GLY A 572 -2.02 11.18 -8.82
N GLN A 573 -2.89 12.16 -9.05
CA GLN A 573 -2.75 13.10 -10.18
C GLN A 573 -1.45 13.92 -10.09
N ALA A 574 -1.05 14.37 -8.88
CA ALA A 574 0.22 15.06 -8.66
C ALA A 574 1.41 14.15 -8.98
N PHE A 575 1.41 12.88 -8.52
CA PHE A 575 2.43 11.90 -8.88
C PHE A 575 2.49 11.67 -10.40
N ALA A 576 1.37 11.45 -11.06
CA ALA A 576 1.30 11.25 -12.51
C ALA A 576 1.85 12.44 -13.30
N LEU A 577 1.62 13.66 -12.81
CA LEU A 577 2.15 14.89 -13.41
C LEU A 577 3.66 15.00 -13.24
N LEU A 578 4.17 14.78 -12.01
CA LEU A 578 5.54 15.08 -11.61
C LEU A 578 6.52 13.92 -11.87
N SER A 579 6.07 12.68 -11.96
CA SER A 579 6.92 11.52 -12.26
C SER A 579 7.64 11.61 -13.62
N ARG A 580 7.24 12.56 -14.46
CA ARG A 580 7.94 12.89 -15.73
C ARG A 580 9.34 13.46 -15.51
N HIS A 581 9.67 13.94 -14.32
CA HIS A 581 11.02 14.36 -13.97
C HIS A 581 11.97 13.19 -13.63
N ALA A 582 11.46 11.98 -13.41
CA ALA A 582 12.24 10.82 -13.01
C ALA A 582 13.33 10.48 -14.04
N GLY A 583 14.59 10.46 -13.63
CA GLY A 583 15.75 10.22 -14.51
C GLY A 583 16.20 11.45 -15.31
N GLY A 584 15.44 12.54 -15.32
CA GLY A 584 15.81 13.80 -15.97
C GLY A 584 16.95 14.51 -15.23
N LYS A 585 17.72 15.29 -15.97
CA LYS A 585 18.83 16.10 -15.43
C LYS A 585 18.29 17.46 -14.99
N LEU A 586 18.49 17.80 -13.71
CA LEU A 586 18.00 19.03 -13.11
C LEU A 586 18.69 20.25 -13.71
N CYS A 587 17.91 21.27 -14.08
CA CYS A 587 18.36 22.58 -14.52
C CYS A 587 18.30 23.58 -13.35
N THR A 588 19.21 24.56 -13.33
CA THR A 588 19.09 25.69 -12.43
C THR A 588 17.98 26.63 -12.94
N VAL A 589 17.10 27.06 -12.03
CA VAL A 589 16.04 28.04 -12.32
C VAL A 589 16.20 29.22 -11.39
N ASP A 590 16.43 30.39 -11.96
CA ASP A 590 16.47 31.67 -11.24
C ASP A 590 15.19 32.47 -11.51
N GLY A 591 14.90 33.45 -10.65
CA GLY A 591 13.72 34.34 -10.77
C GLY A 591 12.51 33.86 -9.98
N VAL A 592 12.65 32.83 -9.17
CA VAL A 592 11.66 32.33 -8.22
C VAL A 592 12.37 31.88 -6.94
N GLU A 593 11.74 32.05 -5.80
CA GLU A 593 12.25 31.59 -4.52
C GLU A 593 11.63 30.23 -4.14
N GLY A 594 12.34 29.46 -3.29
CA GLY A 594 11.83 28.20 -2.76
C GLY A 594 11.76 27.05 -3.77
N PHE A 595 10.71 26.25 -3.70
CA PHE A 595 10.53 25.01 -4.48
C PHE A 595 9.37 25.08 -5.48
N GLU A 596 8.95 26.28 -5.87
CA GLU A 596 7.75 26.46 -6.69
C GLU A 596 7.95 26.00 -8.14
N VAL A 597 9.19 25.92 -8.60
CA VAL A 597 9.49 25.53 -9.99
C VAL A 597 10.58 24.47 -10.02
N VAL A 598 10.35 23.42 -10.82
CA VAL A 598 11.37 22.41 -11.16
C VAL A 598 11.48 22.32 -12.67
N ALA A 599 12.69 22.26 -13.18
CA ALA A 599 13.00 22.08 -14.59
C ALA A 599 13.99 20.93 -14.77
N THR A 600 13.71 19.99 -15.67
CA THR A 600 14.60 18.87 -16.01
C THR A 600 14.69 18.68 -17.53
N ILE A 601 15.81 18.18 -17.99
CA ILE A 601 15.99 17.75 -19.40
C ILE A 601 16.24 16.24 -19.42
N ASP A 602 15.47 15.52 -20.22
CA ASP A 602 15.64 14.09 -20.43
C ASP A 602 16.65 13.77 -21.58
N ASP A 603 16.95 12.49 -21.78
CA ASP A 603 17.85 12.03 -22.83
C ASP A 603 17.30 12.22 -24.27
N HIS A 604 16.03 12.58 -24.41
CA HIS A 604 15.37 12.95 -25.68
C HIS A 604 15.37 14.46 -25.92
N HIS A 605 16.12 15.22 -25.12
CA HIS A 605 16.16 16.69 -25.15
C HIS A 605 14.79 17.34 -24.96
N VAL A 606 13.94 16.75 -24.14
CA VAL A 606 12.69 17.37 -23.72
C VAL A 606 12.90 18.07 -22.36
N LEU A 607 12.69 19.37 -22.33
CA LEU A 607 12.61 20.16 -21.12
C LEU A 607 11.23 19.95 -20.50
N THR A 608 11.18 19.35 -19.33
CA THR A 608 9.98 19.28 -18.49
C THR A 608 10.06 20.36 -17.42
N LEU A 609 9.09 21.24 -17.39
CA LEU A 609 8.95 22.32 -16.42
C LEU A 609 7.66 22.13 -15.64
N THR A 610 7.77 22.04 -14.30
CA THR A 610 6.60 22.06 -13.41
C THR A 610 6.64 23.29 -12.52
N MET A 611 5.46 23.86 -12.27
CA MET A 611 5.27 25.13 -11.57
C MET A 611 4.10 25.01 -10.60
N LEU A 612 4.22 25.62 -9.42
CA LEU A 612 3.17 25.67 -8.41
C LEU A 612 2.64 27.09 -8.27
N ASN A 613 1.33 27.23 -8.11
CA ASN A 613 0.73 28.43 -7.59
C ASN A 613 0.07 28.11 -6.24
N LEU A 614 0.70 28.52 -5.17
CA LEU A 614 0.26 28.26 -3.79
C LEU A 614 -0.65 29.36 -3.23
N ASN A 615 -0.93 30.43 -4.01
CA ASN A 615 -1.82 31.50 -3.58
C ASN A 615 -3.24 30.97 -3.34
N TRP A 616 -3.88 31.45 -2.30
CA TRP A 616 -5.26 31.05 -1.95
C TRP A 616 -6.28 31.49 -2.99
N GLN A 617 -6.17 32.74 -3.52
CA GLN A 617 -7.15 33.32 -4.46
C GLN A 617 -6.54 33.95 -5.71
N GLU A 618 -5.22 34.21 -5.71
CA GLU A 618 -4.58 34.99 -6.77
C GLU A 618 -3.94 34.08 -7.83
N GLU A 619 -4.08 34.49 -9.08
CA GLU A 619 -3.40 33.87 -10.21
C GLU A 619 -1.91 34.25 -10.21
N THR A 620 -1.06 33.33 -10.66
CA THR A 620 0.38 33.58 -10.83
C THR A 620 0.77 33.43 -12.29
N THR A 621 1.59 34.34 -12.80
CA THR A 621 2.13 34.28 -14.14
C THR A 621 3.63 33.96 -14.13
N TYR A 622 4.01 32.87 -14.77
CA TYR A 622 5.41 32.55 -15.04
C TYR A 622 5.75 32.90 -16.48
N SER A 623 6.83 33.67 -16.65
CA SER A 623 7.35 34.08 -17.97
C SER A 623 8.74 33.49 -18.16
N LEU A 624 9.05 32.96 -19.34
CA LEU A 624 10.35 32.42 -19.68
C LEU A 624 10.65 32.66 -21.18
N ASN A 625 11.93 32.73 -21.54
CA ASN A 625 12.30 32.77 -22.96
C ASN A 625 11.89 31.48 -23.67
N LYS A 626 11.40 31.61 -24.88
CA LYS A 626 11.10 30.45 -25.75
C LYS A 626 12.42 29.76 -26.09
N CYS A 627 12.52 28.48 -25.73
CA CYS A 627 13.72 27.65 -25.95
C CYS A 627 13.48 26.46 -26.87
N GLY A 628 12.27 26.31 -27.45
CA GLY A 628 11.91 25.19 -28.32
C GLY A 628 10.42 25.13 -28.65
N THR A 629 9.96 23.93 -29.04
CA THR A 629 8.57 23.68 -29.40
C THR A 629 7.81 23.09 -28.21
N ILE A 630 6.69 23.71 -27.80
CA ILE A 630 5.82 23.21 -26.75
C ILE A 630 5.12 21.94 -27.25
N LEU A 631 5.36 20.82 -26.58
CA LEU A 631 4.77 19.51 -26.88
C LEU A 631 3.46 19.29 -26.13
N GLU A 632 3.44 19.65 -24.86
CA GLU A 632 2.30 19.44 -23.96
C GLU A 632 2.28 20.51 -22.88
N SER A 633 1.07 20.90 -22.49
CA SER A 633 0.88 21.76 -21.32
C SER A 633 -0.43 21.44 -20.64
N LYS A 634 -0.44 21.41 -19.31
CA LYS A 634 -1.65 21.22 -18.52
C LYS A 634 -1.51 21.78 -17.12
N VAL A 635 -2.65 22.03 -16.49
CA VAL A 635 -2.72 22.49 -15.10
C VAL A 635 -3.74 21.65 -14.33
N LEU A 636 -3.35 21.25 -13.13
CA LEU A 636 -4.20 20.63 -12.12
C LEU A 636 -4.56 21.69 -11.10
N GLN A 637 -5.85 21.97 -10.92
CA GLN A 637 -6.35 23.02 -10.03
C GLN A 637 -7.17 22.43 -8.89
N ALA A 638 -6.88 22.84 -7.67
CA ALA A 638 -7.68 22.57 -6.49
C ALA A 638 -8.86 23.55 -6.40
N GLU A 639 -9.89 23.35 -7.23
CA GLU A 639 -11.09 24.20 -7.24
C GLU A 639 -11.94 23.96 -5.99
N ASN A 640 -12.15 22.70 -5.64
CA ASN A 640 -12.87 22.26 -4.45
C ASN A 640 -11.89 21.54 -3.49
N LEU A 641 -11.90 21.95 -2.24
CA LEU A 641 -10.98 21.46 -1.21
C LEU A 641 -11.61 20.41 -0.27
N LEU A 642 -12.87 20.02 -0.52
CA LEU A 642 -13.56 19.04 0.30
C LEU A 642 -12.94 17.64 0.14
N PRO A 643 -13.02 16.80 1.18
CA PRO A 643 -12.56 15.41 1.10
C PRO A 643 -13.19 14.64 -0.08
N GLY A 644 -12.39 13.83 -0.76
CA GLY A 644 -12.82 13.05 -1.93
C GLY A 644 -12.86 13.86 -3.23
N THR A 645 -12.34 15.09 -3.24
CA THR A 645 -12.32 15.91 -4.46
C THR A 645 -10.94 15.86 -5.11
N PRO A 646 -10.79 15.30 -6.32
CA PRO A 646 -9.56 15.34 -7.10
C PRO A 646 -9.27 16.75 -7.61
N PHE A 647 -8.12 16.95 -8.24
CA PHE A 647 -7.87 18.14 -9.04
C PHE A 647 -8.77 18.18 -10.27
N THR A 648 -9.17 19.37 -10.66
CA THR A 648 -9.70 19.62 -12.00
C THR A 648 -8.53 19.78 -12.97
N GLU A 649 -8.44 18.93 -13.99
CA GLU A 649 -7.43 19.05 -15.05
C GLU A 649 -7.95 19.97 -16.15
N ASN A 650 -7.17 21.00 -16.45
CA ASN A 650 -7.48 21.98 -17.47
C ASN A 650 -6.27 22.19 -18.42
N PRO A 651 -6.48 22.65 -19.67
CA PRO A 651 -5.40 23.18 -20.48
C PRO A 651 -4.76 24.38 -19.79
N LEU A 652 -3.42 24.37 -19.68
CA LEU A 652 -2.71 25.54 -19.13
C LEU A 652 -2.83 26.73 -20.12
N MET A 653 -3.21 27.89 -19.60
CA MET A 653 -3.28 29.10 -20.40
C MET A 653 -1.86 29.60 -20.73
N ILE A 654 -1.44 29.44 -21.98
CA ILE A 654 -0.13 29.85 -22.49
C ILE A 654 -0.29 30.91 -23.54
N HIS A 655 0.48 31.98 -23.43
CA HIS A 655 0.61 33.03 -24.44
C HIS A 655 2.09 33.14 -24.88
N VAL A 656 2.33 33.01 -26.18
CA VAL A 656 3.68 33.17 -26.75
C VAL A 656 3.69 34.45 -27.59
N LYS A 657 4.53 35.40 -27.19
CA LYS A 657 4.75 36.65 -27.88
C LYS A 657 6.19 37.15 -27.74
N ASP A 658 6.78 37.63 -28.81
CA ASP A 658 8.15 38.19 -28.82
C ASP A 658 9.20 37.22 -28.19
N ASP A 659 9.10 35.93 -28.53
CA ASP A 659 9.92 34.82 -27.98
C ASP A 659 9.84 34.66 -26.43
N ILE A 660 8.74 35.15 -25.84
CA ILE A 660 8.46 34.92 -24.42
C ILE A 660 7.22 34.03 -24.32
N ILE A 661 7.37 32.95 -23.56
CA ILE A 661 6.29 32.08 -23.13
C ILE A 661 5.76 32.65 -21.80
N LYS A 662 4.48 32.94 -21.71
CA LYS A 662 3.78 33.29 -20.47
C LYS A 662 2.77 32.23 -20.14
N ALA A 663 2.96 31.57 -18.99
CA ALA A 663 2.06 30.57 -18.43
C ALA A 663 1.30 31.18 -17.24
N LYS A 664 -0.02 31.18 -17.30
CA LYS A 664 -0.89 31.73 -16.27
C LYS A 664 -1.52 30.58 -15.48
N LEU A 665 -1.18 30.50 -14.22
CA LEU A 665 -1.64 29.45 -13.31
C LEU A 665 -2.78 29.99 -12.42
N PRO A 666 -3.92 29.30 -12.36
CA PRO A 666 -4.97 29.63 -11.40
C PRO A 666 -4.49 29.41 -9.95
N PRO A 667 -5.17 29.94 -8.94
CA PRO A 667 -4.81 29.72 -7.54
C PRO A 667 -4.88 28.23 -7.18
N ARG A 668 -4.06 27.82 -6.22
CA ARG A 668 -3.98 26.46 -5.69
C ARG A 668 -3.82 25.42 -6.81
N SER A 669 -2.75 25.54 -7.59
CA SER A 669 -2.57 24.70 -8.78
C SER A 669 -1.14 24.23 -8.98
N VAL A 670 -1.04 23.15 -9.75
CA VAL A 670 0.22 22.56 -10.24
C VAL A 670 0.16 22.50 -11.76
N ALA A 671 1.13 23.05 -12.45
CA ALA A 671 1.19 23.04 -13.90
C ALA A 671 2.44 22.31 -14.43
N ARG A 672 2.32 21.73 -15.64
CA ARG A 672 3.44 21.17 -16.39
C ARG A 672 3.46 21.72 -17.81
N ILE A 673 4.67 22.04 -18.29
CA ILE A 673 4.97 22.31 -19.71
C ILE A 673 6.09 21.38 -20.13
N SER A 674 5.95 20.70 -21.25
CA SER A 674 7.01 19.93 -21.90
C SER A 674 7.40 20.63 -23.21
N ILE A 675 8.70 20.88 -23.39
CA ILE A 675 9.25 21.63 -24.52
C ILE A 675 10.32 20.78 -25.20
N SER A 676 10.19 20.49 -26.50
CA SER A 676 11.27 19.92 -27.30
C SER A 676 12.34 20.98 -27.58
N LEU A 677 13.58 20.70 -27.17
CA LEU A 677 14.75 21.56 -27.44
C LEU A 677 15.41 21.28 -28.79
N VAL A 678 14.94 20.25 -29.50
CA VAL A 678 15.39 19.88 -30.83
C VAL A 678 14.43 20.52 -31.84
N GLU A 679 14.98 21.20 -32.87
CA GLU A 679 14.21 21.79 -33.99
C GLU A 679 13.57 20.72 -34.89
#